data_6df38827b492b59cbd94ecf61da25094
#
_entry.id   6df38827b492b59cbd94ecf61da25094
#
_cell.length_a   1.000
_cell.length_b   1.000
_cell.length_c   1.000
_cell.angle_alpha   90.00
_cell.angle_beta   90.00
_cell.angle_gamma   90.00
#
_symmetry.space_group_name_H-M   'P 1'
#
loop_
_entity.id
_entity.type
_entity.pdbx_description
1 polymer ?
#
loop_
_entity_poly.entity_id
_entity_poly.type
_entity_poly.pdbx_seq_one_letter_code
_entity_poly.pdbx_strand_id
1 'polypeptide(L)'
;MSDRLVKHGVFSPTLLMAVVALLWPGVGRSALPSADGASQNRDSGPIEQPGPLQSGGTADGETTQGNVWALPPVRIGGAVSYDLRRDTVGDQTRTQHGFSTTLNASTQTFIWQPWFSQLTGNVGLTFAKSSSDSNATEFGNSNSNKSRNVILTGGGQLSILPQSRFPFEAHFNRNDSRISSQLAIGNGYASQRYGFSQHYTQSQGDSMFGWDRSTQDSDLNGRDQQDSWQLSISHALQNQRMQLIGNRSVNTHEDTDESAVQNNLTLQHSYTPSSSLSVESMSNISRSNYHLVSGDNNTRITQLSTLAFWRPDDQPLTVTGGARLFTLASDSTGFRDTSFGFDGNSAGARNSNANVNLGINYELSRFTRLNAGANVNLITTNGLRSNNTNQTIGATYQPDFTELGKFRYNWSAGSSFTNTTGSEEASRQVSLQLSHGLSRSFTVSPISTVSMDLSQSVAAVASSGNSNRTTLSDGTFSEDSGSTLRLTHSGSLSWNISKEPGDAMIRLSASDSRTVSGRKEFFQLINLQASSNLPTGEYSSWTGNLTIQGVRQEFAILGNTTELGILQQNSSEQHGFVTTSGGSLTYQHQRVFGVRRLRFVSDLRLNSQALLPLLGGPQDQETAAWENRFDYSIGRTQLRLNMLIARNSVPRATTAAVQRATTLNRSILFSVTRTF
;
A
#
# COMPACT_ATOMS: atom_id res chain seq x y z
N MET A 1 0.29 -47.17 10.67
CA MET A 1 -1.14 -47.14 10.25
C MET A 1 -1.59 -45.67 10.20
N SER A 2 -0.88 -44.82 9.43
CA SER A 2 -1.20 -43.37 9.27
C SER A 2 -0.68 -42.76 7.95
N ASP A 3 -0.58 -43.58 6.88
CA ASP A 3 0.07 -43.15 5.63
C ASP A 3 -0.87 -43.16 4.40
N ARG A 4 -2.19 -42.94 4.60
CA ARG A 4 -3.16 -42.99 3.47
C ARG A 4 -4.18 -41.85 3.41
N LEU A 5 -3.82 -40.63 3.79
CA LEU A 5 -4.77 -39.49 3.69
C LEU A 5 -4.22 -38.21 3.01
N VAL A 6 -3.16 -38.34 2.21
CA VAL A 6 -2.61 -37.18 1.45
C VAL A 6 -2.51 -37.50 -0.04
N LYS A 7 -3.60 -37.94 -0.66
CA LYS A 7 -3.75 -37.89 -2.12
C LYS A 7 -5.22 -37.63 -2.43
N HIS A 8 -5.50 -36.47 -2.96
CA HIS A 8 -6.69 -35.90 -3.60
C HIS A 8 -7.21 -34.64 -2.91
N GLY A 9 -6.48 -33.56 -3.06
CA GLY A 9 -6.96 -32.21 -2.77
C GLY A 9 -7.48 -31.51 -4.03
N VAL A 10 -8.47 -32.09 -4.70
CA VAL A 10 -9.24 -31.37 -5.72
C VAL A 10 -10.30 -30.57 -4.96
N PHE A 11 -10.23 -29.27 -5.06
CA PHE A 11 -11.31 -28.38 -4.61
C PHE A 11 -12.56 -28.74 -5.41
N SER A 12 -13.39 -29.61 -4.83
CA SER A 12 -14.69 -29.93 -5.39
C SER A 12 -15.63 -28.73 -5.19
N PRO A 13 -16.31 -28.25 -6.22
CA PRO A 13 -17.33 -27.20 -6.09
C PRO A 13 -18.45 -27.59 -5.12
N THR A 14 -18.61 -28.86 -4.80
CA THR A 14 -19.51 -29.38 -3.76
C THR A 14 -19.12 -28.95 -2.34
N LEU A 15 -17.84 -28.70 -2.04
CA LEU A 15 -17.43 -28.23 -0.71
C LEU A 15 -17.76 -26.75 -0.52
N LEU A 16 -17.69 -25.95 -1.57
CA LEU A 16 -18.11 -24.56 -1.57
C LEU A 16 -19.62 -24.42 -1.36
N MET A 17 -20.41 -25.30 -2.00
CA MET A 17 -21.86 -25.36 -1.83
C MET A 17 -22.26 -25.85 -0.43
N ALA A 18 -21.53 -26.77 0.18
CA ALA A 18 -21.78 -27.25 1.53
C ALA A 18 -21.49 -26.18 2.60
N VAL A 19 -20.47 -25.36 2.43
CA VAL A 19 -20.17 -24.24 3.34
C VAL A 19 -21.22 -23.13 3.19
N VAL A 20 -21.70 -22.87 1.99
CA VAL A 20 -22.77 -21.89 1.74
C VAL A 20 -24.12 -22.40 2.28
N ALA A 21 -24.40 -23.72 2.21
CA ALA A 21 -25.64 -24.32 2.72
C ALA A 21 -25.69 -24.42 4.25
N LEU A 22 -24.55 -24.56 4.93
CA LEU A 22 -24.45 -24.57 6.40
C LEU A 22 -24.57 -23.19 7.06
N LEU A 23 -24.47 -22.10 6.28
CA LEU A 23 -24.53 -20.72 6.75
C LEU A 23 -25.89 -20.04 6.50
N TRP A 24 -26.91 -20.80 6.06
CA TRP A 24 -28.23 -20.27 5.77
C TRP A 24 -29.23 -20.54 6.89
N PRO A 25 -29.33 -19.71 7.93
CA PRO A 25 -30.46 -19.79 8.85
C PRO A 25 -31.63 -19.00 8.27
N GLY A 26 -32.78 -19.57 8.39
CA GLY A 26 -34.05 -19.18 7.81
C GLY A 26 -34.47 -17.74 8.04
N VAL A 27 -35.18 -17.27 7.07
CA VAL A 27 -35.76 -15.94 6.88
C VAL A 27 -36.64 -15.49 8.04
N GLY A 28 -36.23 -14.45 8.73
CA GLY A 28 -37.09 -13.62 9.58
C GLY A 28 -37.07 -12.17 9.09
N ARG A 29 -38.24 -11.67 8.68
CA ARG A 29 -38.43 -10.30 8.19
C ARG A 29 -38.35 -9.30 9.34
N SER A 30 -37.51 -8.28 9.24
CA SER A 30 -37.82 -6.94 9.78
C SER A 30 -36.93 -5.85 9.15
N ALA A 31 -37.54 -4.72 8.90
CA ALA A 31 -37.01 -3.60 8.15
C ALA A 31 -36.36 -2.53 9.05
N LEU A 32 -35.49 -1.68 8.42
CA LEU A 32 -35.07 -0.30 8.78
C LEU A 32 -33.65 -0.12 9.35
N PRO A 33 -33.09 1.10 9.26
CA PRO A 33 -32.83 2.00 8.14
C PRO A 33 -31.33 2.33 7.91
N SER A 34 -31.05 3.07 6.86
CA SER A 34 -29.75 3.57 6.38
C SER A 34 -28.97 4.45 7.37
N ALA A 35 -27.67 4.31 7.36
CA ALA A 35 -26.74 5.37 7.79
C ALA A 35 -25.47 5.36 6.93
N ASP A 36 -25.10 6.55 6.50
CA ASP A 36 -23.93 6.96 5.73
C ASP A 36 -22.59 6.56 6.36
N GLY A 37 -21.57 6.35 5.55
CA GLY A 37 -20.22 6.23 6.05
C GLY A 37 -19.15 5.91 5.00
N ALA A 38 -18.51 6.95 4.52
CA ALA A 38 -17.09 7.11 4.18
C ALA A 38 -16.36 6.08 3.33
N SER A 39 -16.06 6.49 2.14
CA SER A 39 -15.11 5.92 1.19
C SER A 39 -13.65 6.28 1.50
N GLN A 40 -12.75 5.35 1.37
CA GLN A 40 -11.31 5.61 1.29
C GLN A 40 -10.77 5.38 -0.12
N ASN A 41 -10.03 6.37 -0.57
CA ASN A 41 -9.16 6.56 -1.70
C ASN A 41 -8.51 5.32 -2.33
N ARG A 42 -8.61 5.24 -3.64
CA ARG A 42 -7.59 4.67 -4.51
C ARG A 42 -7.35 5.62 -5.68
N ASP A 43 -6.16 6.21 -5.69
CA ASP A 43 -5.59 6.90 -6.82
C ASP A 43 -5.31 5.91 -7.96
N SER A 44 -6.12 5.98 -8.97
CA SER A 44 -5.77 5.66 -10.34
C SER A 44 -6.44 6.74 -11.17
N GLY A 45 -5.63 7.54 -11.88
CA GLY A 45 -6.03 8.74 -12.57
C GLY A 45 -7.28 8.59 -13.40
N PRO A 46 -8.16 9.59 -13.38
CA PRO A 46 -9.48 9.45 -13.93
C PRO A 46 -9.44 9.61 -15.45
N ILE A 47 -9.92 8.59 -16.13
CA ILE A 47 -10.73 8.83 -17.33
C ILE A 47 -12.02 9.46 -16.78
N GLU A 48 -12.23 10.74 -17.04
CA GLU A 48 -13.50 11.40 -16.73
C GLU A 48 -14.64 10.57 -17.31
N GLN A 49 -15.33 9.85 -16.46
CA GLN A 49 -16.65 9.34 -16.78
C GLN A 49 -17.58 10.56 -16.88
N PRO A 50 -18.34 10.71 -17.97
CA PRO A 50 -19.40 11.70 -18.00
C PRO A 50 -20.39 11.39 -16.87
N GLY A 51 -20.56 12.35 -15.98
CA GLY A 51 -21.48 12.25 -14.86
C GLY A 51 -22.90 11.90 -15.30
N PRO A 52 -23.72 11.34 -14.40
CA PRO A 52 -25.11 11.02 -14.70
C PRO A 52 -25.82 12.29 -15.10
N LEU A 53 -26.43 12.30 -16.29
CA LEU A 53 -27.28 13.36 -16.77
C LEU A 53 -28.42 13.56 -15.76
N GLN A 54 -28.39 14.67 -15.04
CA GLN A 54 -29.57 15.18 -14.35
C GLN A 54 -30.67 15.46 -15.39
N SER A 55 -31.70 14.64 -15.38
CA SER A 55 -32.92 14.90 -16.12
C SER A 55 -33.71 15.98 -15.39
N GLY A 56 -33.37 17.25 -15.63
CA GLY A 56 -34.22 18.36 -15.35
C GLY A 56 -35.02 18.69 -16.59
N GLY A 57 -36.26 18.26 -16.65
CA GLY A 57 -37.21 18.60 -17.73
C GLY A 57 -38.56 17.99 -17.43
N THR A 58 -39.40 18.74 -16.74
CA THR A 58 -40.86 18.55 -16.78
C THR A 58 -41.29 18.69 -18.23
N ALA A 59 -41.68 17.62 -18.86
CA ALA A 59 -42.43 17.63 -20.09
C ALA A 59 -43.72 16.87 -19.85
N ASP A 60 -44.81 17.59 -20.04
CA ASP A 60 -46.20 17.13 -20.06
C ASP A 60 -46.36 15.90 -20.96
N GLY A 61 -47.24 15.02 -20.50
CA GLY A 61 -47.44 13.73 -21.12
C GLY A 61 -48.03 13.81 -22.54
N GLU A 62 -47.33 13.20 -23.43
CA GLU A 62 -47.88 12.47 -24.56
C GLU A 62 -47.22 11.09 -24.59
N THR A 63 -47.99 10.08 -24.26
CA THR A 63 -47.67 8.69 -24.49
C THR A 63 -47.67 8.39 -25.98
N THR A 64 -46.66 8.84 -26.68
CA THR A 64 -46.33 8.28 -27.97
C THR A 64 -45.67 6.91 -27.71
N GLN A 65 -46.36 5.83 -28.07
CA GLN A 65 -45.78 4.54 -28.34
C GLN A 65 -44.69 4.72 -29.43
N GLY A 66 -43.54 5.27 -29.03
CA GLY A 66 -42.41 5.54 -29.89
C GLY A 66 -41.65 4.23 -30.18
N ASN A 67 -41.31 4.09 -31.42
CA ASN A 67 -40.55 3.03 -32.02
C ASN A 67 -39.46 2.47 -31.10
N VAL A 68 -39.51 1.18 -30.89
CA VAL A 68 -38.59 0.37 -30.07
C VAL A 68 -37.11 0.46 -30.53
N TRP A 69 -36.85 1.07 -31.67
CA TRP A 69 -35.52 1.21 -32.28
C TRP A 69 -35.33 2.65 -32.84
N ALA A 70 -34.85 3.54 -32.01
CA ALA A 70 -34.20 4.75 -32.49
C ALA A 70 -32.73 4.49 -32.68
N LEU A 71 -32.18 4.85 -33.83
CA LEU A 71 -30.73 4.81 -34.05
C LEU A 71 -30.08 5.68 -32.97
N PRO A 72 -29.12 5.12 -32.22
CA PRO A 72 -28.48 5.86 -31.15
C PRO A 72 -27.76 7.08 -31.72
N PRO A 73 -27.75 8.21 -31.02
CA PRO A 73 -26.97 9.37 -31.43
C PRO A 73 -25.47 9.00 -31.40
N VAL A 74 -24.86 8.96 -32.56
CA VAL A 74 -23.42 8.78 -32.68
C VAL A 74 -22.78 10.15 -32.61
N ARG A 75 -21.94 10.34 -31.59
CA ARG A 75 -21.11 11.54 -31.46
C ARG A 75 -19.77 11.27 -32.14
N ILE A 76 -19.47 12.06 -33.14
CA ILE A 76 -18.20 11.99 -33.86
C ILE A 76 -17.36 13.17 -33.40
N GLY A 77 -16.11 12.88 -33.04
CA GLY A 77 -15.12 13.87 -32.68
C GLY A 77 -13.75 13.43 -33.14
N GLY A 78 -12.79 14.28 -32.95
CA GLY A 78 -11.43 13.94 -33.26
C GLY A 78 -10.44 14.87 -32.60
N ALA A 79 -9.17 14.53 -32.71
CA ALA A 79 -8.09 15.34 -32.22
C ALA A 79 -6.90 15.27 -33.17
N VAL A 80 -6.22 16.38 -33.33
CA VAL A 80 -4.91 16.45 -33.97
C VAL A 80 -3.92 16.88 -32.91
N SER A 81 -2.83 16.14 -32.74
CA SER A 81 -1.76 16.48 -31.83
C SER A 81 -0.41 16.51 -32.51
N TYR A 82 0.42 17.42 -32.04
CA TYR A 82 1.84 17.51 -32.37
C TYR A 82 2.61 17.56 -31.07
N ASP A 83 3.59 16.69 -30.92
CA ASP A 83 4.42 16.55 -29.75
C ASP A 83 5.90 16.66 -30.14
N LEU A 84 6.65 17.49 -29.43
CA LEU A 84 8.09 17.61 -29.54
C LEU A 84 8.69 17.29 -28.19
N ARG A 85 9.59 16.33 -28.12
CA ARG A 85 10.32 15.97 -26.91
C ARG A 85 11.81 16.00 -27.17
N ARG A 86 12.53 16.63 -26.25
CA ARG A 86 13.99 16.61 -26.24
C ARG A 86 14.46 16.15 -24.88
N ASP A 87 15.15 15.03 -24.84
CA ASP A 87 15.76 14.43 -23.66
C ASP A 87 17.27 14.56 -23.77
N THR A 88 17.92 14.96 -22.68
CA THR A 88 19.37 14.99 -22.56
C THR A 88 19.78 14.27 -21.30
N VAL A 89 20.56 13.20 -21.43
CA VAL A 89 21.08 12.38 -20.34
C VAL A 89 22.60 12.34 -20.48
N GLY A 90 23.32 13.05 -19.58
CA GLY A 90 24.75 13.28 -19.75
C GLY A 90 25.02 14.03 -21.06
N ASP A 91 25.87 13.46 -21.92
CA ASP A 91 26.22 14.02 -23.23
C ASP A 91 25.33 13.50 -24.37
N GLN A 92 24.41 12.60 -24.08
CA GLN A 92 23.51 12.05 -25.08
C GLN A 92 22.24 12.88 -25.19
N THR A 93 21.91 13.30 -26.39
CA THR A 93 20.68 14.04 -26.68
C THR A 93 19.82 13.23 -27.64
N ARG A 94 18.55 13.06 -27.29
CA ARG A 94 17.52 12.45 -28.13
C ARG A 94 16.42 13.47 -28.39
N THR A 95 16.11 13.68 -29.64
CA THR A 95 15.01 14.53 -30.07
C THR A 95 13.95 13.69 -30.74
N GLN A 96 12.71 13.84 -30.35
CA GLN A 96 11.57 13.09 -30.89
C GLN A 96 10.49 14.07 -31.33
N HIS A 97 9.93 13.81 -32.50
CA HIS A 97 8.79 14.51 -33.05
C HIS A 97 7.65 13.52 -33.26
N GLY A 98 6.48 13.86 -32.81
CA GLY A 98 5.27 13.07 -32.97
C GLY A 98 4.15 13.90 -33.59
N PHE A 99 3.48 13.35 -34.57
CA PHE A 99 2.23 13.88 -35.11
C PHE A 99 1.19 12.79 -35.08
N SER A 100 0.03 13.07 -34.51
CA SER A 100 -1.07 12.14 -34.51
C SER A 100 -2.39 12.79 -34.86
N THR A 101 -3.25 12.03 -35.53
CA THR A 101 -4.63 12.39 -35.83
C THR A 101 -5.52 11.27 -35.35
N THR A 102 -6.43 11.56 -34.45
CA THR A 102 -7.37 10.62 -33.90
C THR A 102 -8.78 10.99 -34.32
N LEU A 103 -9.54 10.02 -34.81
CA LEU A 103 -10.96 10.12 -35.06
C LEU A 103 -11.69 9.22 -34.06
N ASN A 104 -12.64 9.75 -33.35
CA ASN A 104 -13.42 9.05 -32.34
C ASN A 104 -14.89 9.06 -32.70
N ALA A 105 -15.54 7.92 -32.55
CA ALA A 105 -16.99 7.80 -32.59
C ALA A 105 -17.45 7.18 -31.25
N SER A 106 -18.42 7.77 -30.62
CA SER A 106 -18.99 7.24 -29.37
C SER A 106 -20.52 7.27 -29.41
N THR A 107 -21.11 6.29 -28.80
CA THR A 107 -22.56 6.16 -28.69
C THR A 107 -22.97 5.72 -27.29
N GLN A 108 -24.11 6.21 -26.86
CA GLN A 108 -24.78 5.74 -25.65
C GLN A 108 -26.23 5.55 -25.97
N THR A 109 -26.74 4.38 -25.75
CA THR A 109 -28.09 4.00 -26.12
C THR A 109 -28.66 2.96 -25.17
N PHE A 110 -29.86 2.53 -25.41
CA PHE A 110 -30.50 1.43 -24.72
C PHE A 110 -31.14 0.49 -25.74
N ILE A 111 -31.25 -0.79 -25.35
CA ILE A 111 -31.97 -1.80 -26.11
C ILE A 111 -33.31 -2.01 -25.43
N TRP A 112 -34.39 -1.80 -26.17
CA TRP A 112 -35.77 -1.88 -25.74
C TRP A 112 -36.19 -0.77 -24.79
N GLN A 113 -35.66 -0.72 -23.56
CA GLN A 113 -35.93 0.30 -22.54
C GLN A 113 -34.69 0.59 -21.71
N PRO A 114 -34.48 1.81 -21.19
CA PRO A 114 -33.33 2.18 -20.38
C PRO A 114 -33.17 1.35 -19.08
N TRP A 115 -34.26 0.85 -18.53
CA TRP A 115 -34.26 0.01 -17.34
C TRP A 115 -33.92 -1.44 -17.66
N PHE A 116 -34.09 -1.87 -18.93
CA PHE A 116 -33.77 -3.24 -19.35
C PHE A 116 -32.30 -3.38 -19.76
N SER A 117 -31.82 -2.52 -20.65
CA SER A 117 -30.44 -2.61 -21.11
C SER A 117 -29.89 -1.26 -21.54
N GLN A 118 -28.67 -0.99 -21.17
CA GLN A 118 -27.91 0.18 -21.57
C GLN A 118 -26.64 -0.28 -22.30
N LEU A 119 -26.34 0.36 -23.41
CA LEU A 119 -25.17 0.10 -24.22
C LEU A 119 -24.38 1.39 -24.39
N THR A 120 -23.11 1.36 -24.01
CA THR A 120 -22.15 2.42 -24.32
C THR A 120 -21.04 1.85 -25.18
N GLY A 121 -20.59 2.62 -26.14
CA GLY A 121 -19.50 2.19 -27.02
C GLY A 121 -18.72 3.36 -27.57
N ASN A 122 -17.43 3.12 -27.79
CA ASN A 122 -16.55 4.07 -28.43
C ASN A 122 -15.57 3.33 -29.34
N VAL A 123 -15.23 3.94 -30.46
CA VAL A 123 -14.22 3.48 -31.40
C VAL A 123 -13.34 4.66 -31.76
N GLY A 124 -12.03 4.47 -31.69
CA GLY A 124 -11.03 5.46 -32.06
C GLY A 124 -10.07 4.91 -33.11
N LEU A 125 -9.83 5.69 -34.14
CA LEU A 125 -8.83 5.40 -35.16
C LEU A 125 -7.76 6.49 -35.11
N THR A 126 -6.53 6.10 -34.81
CA THR A 126 -5.41 7.04 -34.69
C THR A 126 -4.34 6.74 -35.73
N PHE A 127 -3.99 7.75 -36.50
CA PHE A 127 -2.85 7.75 -37.40
C PHE A 127 -1.71 8.49 -36.72
N ALA A 128 -0.60 7.81 -36.49
CA ALA A 128 0.57 8.41 -35.84
C ALA A 128 1.80 8.28 -36.72
N LYS A 129 2.59 9.35 -36.75
CA LYS A 129 3.91 9.39 -37.37
C LYS A 129 4.89 9.94 -36.35
N SER A 130 5.98 9.24 -36.10
CA SER A 130 7.04 9.73 -35.24
C SER A 130 8.40 9.61 -35.91
N SER A 131 9.30 10.51 -35.51
CA SER A 131 10.72 10.41 -35.79
C SER A 131 11.51 10.63 -34.51
N SER A 132 12.56 9.84 -34.32
CA SER A 132 13.46 9.94 -33.18
C SER A 132 14.89 10.00 -33.71
N ASP A 133 15.60 11.07 -33.37
CA ASP A 133 16.99 11.29 -33.69
C ASP A 133 17.80 11.25 -32.40
N SER A 134 18.80 10.38 -32.31
CA SER A 134 19.67 10.27 -31.13
C SER A 134 21.13 10.45 -31.54
N ASN A 135 21.83 11.35 -30.82
CA ASN A 135 23.27 11.53 -30.93
C ASN A 135 23.93 10.85 -29.73
N ALA A 136 24.57 9.72 -29.94
CA ALA A 136 25.41 9.07 -28.97
C ALA A 136 26.87 9.35 -29.29
N THR A 137 27.57 10.08 -28.43
CA THR A 137 28.94 10.53 -28.69
C THR A 137 30.00 9.44 -28.50
N GLU A 138 29.67 8.34 -27.82
CA GLU A 138 30.67 7.33 -27.44
C GLU A 138 31.04 6.34 -28.55
N PHE A 139 30.25 6.24 -29.67
CA PHE A 139 30.57 5.38 -30.82
C PHE A 139 30.23 5.99 -32.19
N GLY A 140 29.99 7.27 -32.28
CA GLY A 140 29.83 7.97 -33.56
C GLY A 140 28.61 7.60 -34.41
N ASN A 141 27.67 6.81 -33.90
CA ASN A 141 26.49 6.40 -34.63
C ASN A 141 25.27 7.25 -34.23
N SER A 142 24.92 8.19 -35.13
CA SER A 142 23.60 8.82 -35.08
C SER A 142 22.55 7.81 -35.58
N ASN A 143 21.59 7.47 -34.72
CA ASN A 143 20.49 6.59 -35.09
C ASN A 143 19.22 7.41 -35.32
N SER A 144 18.68 7.37 -36.54
CA SER A 144 17.40 8.01 -36.85
C SER A 144 16.36 6.92 -37.12
N ASN A 145 15.33 6.87 -36.29
CA ASN A 145 14.24 5.94 -36.44
C ASN A 145 12.94 6.69 -36.79
N LYS A 146 12.26 6.26 -37.84
CA LYS A 146 10.97 6.79 -38.30
C LYS A 146 9.93 5.70 -38.26
N SER A 147 8.81 5.94 -37.61
CA SER A 147 7.70 5.01 -37.56
C SER A 147 6.38 5.63 -38.01
N ARG A 148 5.52 4.81 -38.57
CA ARG A 148 4.13 5.13 -38.92
C ARG A 148 3.25 4.03 -38.37
N ASN A 149 2.27 4.40 -37.58
CA ASN A 149 1.37 3.45 -36.97
C ASN A 149 -0.07 3.88 -37.23
N VAL A 150 -0.91 2.90 -37.51
CA VAL A 150 -2.36 3.03 -37.55
C VAL A 150 -2.91 2.18 -36.42
N ILE A 151 -3.65 2.79 -35.52
CA ILE A 151 -4.06 2.18 -34.27
C ILE A 151 -5.56 2.25 -34.15
N LEU A 152 -6.16 1.12 -33.89
CA LEU A 152 -7.57 0.99 -33.56
C LEU A 152 -7.72 0.80 -32.06
N THR A 153 -8.36 1.74 -31.41
CA THR A 153 -8.76 1.68 -30.01
C THR A 153 -10.27 1.66 -29.90
N GLY A 154 -10.79 1.19 -28.79
CA GLY A 154 -12.22 1.27 -28.57
C GLY A 154 -12.66 0.38 -27.42
N GLY A 155 -13.89 0.61 -27.02
CA GLY A 155 -14.49 -0.17 -25.94
C GLY A 155 -16.01 -0.13 -26.04
N GLY A 156 -16.62 -1.05 -25.33
CA GLY A 156 -18.05 -1.12 -25.16
C GLY A 156 -18.41 -1.73 -23.83
N GLN A 157 -19.53 -1.26 -23.29
CA GLN A 157 -20.10 -1.81 -22.08
C GLN A 157 -21.61 -2.03 -22.32
N LEU A 158 -22.04 -3.22 -21.99
CA LEU A 158 -23.46 -3.60 -22.00
C LEU A 158 -23.87 -3.87 -20.56
N SER A 159 -24.86 -3.12 -20.07
CA SER A 159 -25.47 -3.33 -18.77
C SER A 159 -26.90 -3.83 -18.97
N ILE A 160 -27.23 -4.99 -18.46
CA ILE A 160 -28.56 -5.59 -18.53
C ILE A 160 -29.19 -5.52 -17.15
N LEU A 161 -30.43 -5.07 -17.09
CA LEU A 161 -31.22 -4.86 -15.87
C LEU A 161 -30.48 -4.02 -14.80
N PRO A 162 -29.90 -2.85 -15.17
CA PRO A 162 -29.03 -2.07 -14.28
C PRO A 162 -29.70 -1.61 -12.99
N GLN A 163 -31.04 -1.49 -12.99
CA GLN A 163 -31.82 -1.06 -11.83
C GLN A 163 -32.46 -2.24 -11.06
N SER A 164 -32.21 -3.47 -11.48
CA SER A 164 -32.75 -4.66 -10.84
C SER A 164 -31.85 -5.13 -9.67
N ARG A 165 -32.31 -6.16 -9.00
CA ARG A 165 -31.47 -6.86 -8.00
C ARG A 165 -30.39 -7.74 -8.63
N PHE A 166 -30.42 -7.92 -9.95
CA PHE A 166 -29.52 -8.77 -10.72
C PHE A 166 -28.90 -8.03 -11.92
N PRO A 167 -28.20 -6.92 -11.72
CA PRO A 167 -27.55 -6.26 -12.82
C PRO A 167 -26.41 -7.13 -13.37
N PHE A 168 -26.42 -7.29 -14.69
CA PHE A 168 -25.34 -7.95 -15.41
C PHE A 168 -24.62 -6.93 -16.26
N GLU A 169 -23.29 -6.97 -16.24
CA GLU A 169 -22.44 -6.10 -17.04
C GLU A 169 -21.45 -6.93 -17.85
N ALA A 170 -21.32 -6.61 -19.13
CA ALA A 170 -20.26 -7.12 -19.98
C ALA A 170 -19.50 -5.95 -20.59
N HIS A 171 -18.20 -6.08 -20.69
CA HIS A 171 -17.35 -5.03 -21.23
C HIS A 171 -16.27 -5.59 -22.14
N PHE A 172 -15.86 -4.73 -23.05
CA PHE A 172 -14.74 -4.93 -23.95
C PHE A 172 -13.97 -3.62 -24.06
N ASN A 173 -12.65 -3.68 -23.98
CA ASN A 173 -11.77 -2.52 -24.15
C ASN A 173 -10.52 -2.94 -24.91
N ARG A 174 -10.12 -2.13 -25.88
CA ARG A 174 -8.87 -2.27 -26.62
C ARG A 174 -8.12 -0.94 -26.58
N ASN A 175 -6.97 -0.95 -25.94
CA ASN A 175 -6.03 0.16 -25.87
C ASN A 175 -4.74 -0.18 -26.57
N ASP A 176 -4.09 0.85 -27.07
CA ASP A 176 -2.78 0.71 -27.70
C ASP A 176 -1.91 1.90 -27.27
N SER A 177 -0.87 1.62 -26.50
CA SER A 177 0.04 2.63 -25.97
C SER A 177 1.24 2.89 -26.87
N ARG A 178 1.36 2.21 -28.03
CA ARG A 178 2.50 2.35 -28.94
C ARG A 178 2.71 3.77 -29.46
N ILE A 179 1.68 4.61 -29.43
CA ILE A 179 1.79 6.04 -29.74
C ILE A 179 2.44 6.81 -28.59
N SER A 180 1.96 6.59 -27.39
CA SER A 180 2.45 7.32 -26.21
C SER A 180 3.85 6.86 -25.80
N SER A 181 4.18 5.60 -26.04
CA SER A 181 5.49 5.02 -25.69
C SER A 181 6.62 5.48 -26.60
N GLN A 182 6.33 5.93 -27.83
CA GLN A 182 7.35 6.52 -28.69
C GLN A 182 7.86 7.87 -28.20
N LEU A 183 7.06 8.57 -27.38
CA LEU A 183 7.44 9.81 -26.69
C LEU A 183 7.82 9.57 -25.21
N ALA A 184 7.51 8.42 -24.67
CA ALA A 184 7.95 7.97 -23.34
C ALA A 184 9.06 6.92 -23.50
N ILE A 185 10.02 6.91 -22.59
CA ILE A 185 10.99 5.82 -22.46
C ILE A 185 10.21 4.63 -21.85
N GLY A 186 9.51 3.89 -22.67
CA GLY A 186 8.70 2.76 -22.23
C GLY A 186 8.36 1.85 -23.40
N ASN A 187 8.10 0.59 -23.07
CA ASN A 187 7.72 -0.42 -24.05
C ASN A 187 6.32 -0.12 -24.58
N GLY A 188 6.19 0.01 -25.90
CA GLY A 188 4.87 0.08 -26.55
C GLY A 188 4.14 -1.24 -26.39
N TYR A 189 2.86 -1.16 -26.03
CA TYR A 189 2.03 -2.36 -25.96
C TYR A 189 0.62 -2.10 -26.48
N ALA A 190 0.03 -3.14 -27.06
CA ALA A 190 -1.39 -3.21 -27.35
C ALA A 190 -2.06 -4.07 -26.28
N SER A 191 -3.12 -3.57 -25.65
CA SER A 191 -3.87 -4.33 -24.67
C SER A 191 -5.31 -4.50 -25.09
N GLN A 192 -5.85 -5.65 -24.82
CA GLN A 192 -7.24 -5.99 -25.01
C GLN A 192 -7.78 -6.61 -23.74
N ARG A 193 -8.89 -6.08 -23.24
CA ARG A 193 -9.57 -6.59 -22.06
C ARG A 193 -11.02 -6.80 -22.36
N TYR A 194 -11.56 -7.95 -21.95
CA TYR A 194 -12.98 -8.25 -22.02
C TYR A 194 -13.38 -9.11 -20.86
N GLY A 195 -14.61 -8.94 -20.44
CA GLY A 195 -15.11 -9.66 -19.27
C GLY A 195 -16.56 -9.38 -19.01
N PHE A 196 -17.03 -9.96 -17.92
CA PHE A 196 -18.36 -9.71 -17.42
C PHE A 196 -18.40 -9.75 -15.89
N SER A 197 -19.41 -9.09 -15.34
CA SER A 197 -19.75 -9.18 -13.93
C SER A 197 -21.25 -9.36 -13.75
N GLN A 198 -21.61 -10.19 -12.80
CA GLN A 198 -22.97 -10.39 -12.34
C GLN A 198 -23.07 -9.96 -10.89
N HIS A 199 -24.00 -9.09 -10.61
CA HIS A 199 -24.28 -8.63 -9.26
C HIS A 199 -25.60 -9.20 -8.77
N TYR A 200 -25.71 -9.37 -7.47
CA TYR A 200 -26.95 -9.69 -6.78
C TYR A 200 -27.06 -8.85 -5.53
N THR A 201 -28.01 -7.92 -5.53
CA THR A 201 -28.22 -6.99 -4.42
C THR A 201 -29.48 -7.36 -3.64
N GLN A 202 -29.35 -7.51 -2.35
CA GLN A 202 -30.45 -7.70 -1.41
C GLN A 202 -30.37 -6.68 -0.28
N SER A 203 -31.47 -6.59 0.51
CA SER A 203 -31.52 -5.64 1.62
C SER A 203 -30.47 -5.88 2.72
N GLN A 204 -29.92 -7.08 2.81
CA GLN A 204 -28.96 -7.48 3.85
C GLN A 204 -27.56 -7.77 3.31
N GLY A 205 -27.30 -7.48 2.04
CA GLY A 205 -25.99 -7.70 1.45
C GLY A 205 -25.98 -7.69 -0.07
N ASP A 206 -24.80 -7.89 -0.60
CA ASP A 206 -24.55 -7.96 -2.03
C ASP A 206 -23.62 -9.13 -2.36
N SER A 207 -23.77 -9.63 -3.56
CA SER A 207 -22.90 -10.66 -4.10
C SER A 207 -22.50 -10.27 -5.52
N MET A 208 -21.25 -10.46 -5.86
CA MET A 208 -20.72 -10.19 -7.18
C MET A 208 -19.85 -11.37 -7.61
N PHE A 209 -20.03 -11.76 -8.85
CA PHE A 209 -19.13 -12.66 -9.56
C PHE A 209 -18.68 -11.99 -10.84
N GLY A 210 -17.40 -12.00 -11.12
CA GLY A 210 -16.81 -11.41 -12.31
C GLY A 210 -15.72 -12.28 -12.91
N TRP A 211 -15.57 -12.16 -14.22
CA TRP A 211 -14.47 -12.73 -14.97
C TRP A 211 -13.96 -11.71 -15.99
N ASP A 212 -12.65 -11.59 -16.07
CA ASP A 212 -11.95 -10.73 -16.98
C ASP A 212 -10.79 -11.47 -17.64
N ARG A 213 -10.60 -11.26 -18.93
CA ARG A 213 -9.39 -11.62 -19.66
C ARG A 213 -8.73 -10.36 -20.18
N SER A 214 -7.46 -10.19 -19.87
CA SER A 214 -6.59 -9.16 -20.41
C SER A 214 -5.46 -9.78 -21.19
N THR A 215 -5.24 -9.31 -22.40
CA THR A 215 -4.11 -9.70 -23.23
C THR A 215 -3.29 -8.45 -23.51
N GLN A 216 -2.01 -8.52 -23.28
CA GLN A 216 -1.06 -7.44 -23.56
C GLN A 216 0.00 -7.95 -24.51
N ASP A 217 0.17 -7.28 -25.63
CA ASP A 217 1.12 -7.59 -26.67
C ASP A 217 2.16 -6.48 -26.75
N SER A 218 3.43 -6.81 -26.48
CA SER A 218 4.54 -5.87 -26.40
C SER A 218 5.64 -6.28 -27.37
N ASP A 219 6.15 -5.31 -28.13
CA ASP A 219 7.21 -5.54 -29.11
C ASP A 219 8.54 -6.04 -28.49
N LEU A 220 8.75 -5.82 -27.17
CA LEU A 220 9.97 -6.20 -26.46
C LEU A 220 9.81 -7.42 -25.57
N ASN A 221 8.63 -7.59 -24.97
CA ASN A 221 8.41 -8.61 -23.94
C ASN A 221 7.48 -9.73 -24.43
N GLY A 222 7.04 -9.69 -25.70
CA GLY A 222 6.11 -10.68 -26.23
C GLY A 222 4.68 -10.50 -25.72
N ARG A 223 3.94 -11.58 -25.63
CA ARG A 223 2.52 -11.58 -25.32
C ARG A 223 2.23 -12.14 -23.96
N ASP A 224 1.61 -11.30 -23.11
CA ASP A 224 1.09 -11.64 -21.80
C ASP A 224 -0.43 -11.82 -21.85
N GLN A 225 -0.93 -12.87 -21.25
CA GLN A 225 -2.36 -13.08 -21.05
C GLN A 225 -2.65 -13.25 -19.56
N GLN A 226 -3.65 -12.54 -19.09
CA GLN A 226 -4.15 -12.67 -17.73
C GLN A 226 -5.64 -12.98 -17.73
N ASP A 227 -6.01 -14.08 -17.10
CA ASP A 227 -7.38 -14.44 -16.76
C ASP A 227 -7.62 -14.19 -15.28
N SER A 228 -8.65 -13.45 -14.93
CA SER A 228 -9.00 -13.16 -13.55
C SER A 228 -10.46 -13.48 -13.26
N TRP A 229 -10.70 -14.11 -12.12
CA TRP A 229 -12.02 -14.38 -11.57
C TRP A 229 -12.12 -13.71 -10.21
N GLN A 230 -13.23 -13.07 -9.98
CA GLN A 230 -13.53 -12.40 -8.71
C GLN A 230 -14.88 -12.84 -8.19
N LEU A 231 -14.93 -13.19 -6.90
CA LEU A 231 -16.13 -13.45 -6.14
C LEU A 231 -16.14 -12.55 -4.92
N SER A 232 -17.21 -11.83 -4.70
CA SER A 232 -17.43 -11.06 -3.48
C SER A 232 -18.83 -11.33 -2.97
N ILE A 233 -18.94 -11.71 -1.70
CA ILE A 233 -20.22 -11.92 -1.03
C ILE A 233 -20.16 -11.17 0.27
N SER A 234 -21.05 -10.21 0.46
CA SER A 234 -21.23 -9.50 1.71
C SER A 234 -22.63 -9.78 2.27
N HIS A 235 -22.69 -9.98 3.57
CA HIS A 235 -23.94 -10.19 4.28
C HIS A 235 -23.91 -9.50 5.62
N ALA A 236 -24.91 -8.70 5.91
CA ALA A 236 -25.05 -7.95 7.16
C ALA A 236 -26.37 -8.32 7.82
N LEU A 237 -26.29 -8.95 8.97
CA LEU A 237 -27.39 -9.17 9.90
C LEU A 237 -27.30 -8.17 11.04
N GLN A 238 -28.32 -8.12 11.90
CA GLN A 238 -28.40 -7.15 12.97
C GLN A 238 -27.15 -7.13 13.86
N ASN A 239 -26.58 -8.30 14.16
CA ASN A 239 -25.46 -8.44 15.11
C ASN A 239 -24.21 -9.02 14.46
N GLN A 240 -24.20 -9.25 13.16
CA GLN A 240 -23.05 -9.83 12.47
C GLN A 240 -22.93 -9.34 11.04
N ARG A 241 -21.69 -9.19 10.62
CA ARG A 241 -21.32 -8.87 9.25
C ARG A 241 -20.32 -9.91 8.76
N MET A 242 -20.56 -10.41 7.59
CA MET A 242 -19.68 -11.38 6.94
C MET A 242 -19.34 -10.90 5.54
N GLN A 243 -18.09 -11.01 5.16
CA GLN A 243 -17.59 -10.71 3.82
C GLN A 243 -16.65 -11.81 3.36
N LEU A 244 -16.97 -12.41 2.23
CA LEU A 244 -16.13 -13.38 1.55
C LEU A 244 -15.64 -12.80 0.25
N ILE A 245 -14.33 -12.80 0.03
CA ILE A 245 -13.69 -12.32 -1.20
C ILE A 245 -12.82 -13.45 -1.73
N GLY A 246 -13.09 -13.88 -2.95
CA GLY A 246 -12.30 -14.85 -3.69
C GLY A 246 -11.74 -14.24 -4.96
N ASN A 247 -10.43 -14.40 -5.18
CA ASN A 247 -9.77 -13.97 -6.40
C ASN A 247 -8.91 -15.12 -6.94
N ARG A 248 -9.00 -15.34 -8.24
CA ARG A 248 -8.10 -16.21 -8.97
C ARG A 248 -7.52 -15.44 -10.15
N SER A 249 -6.21 -15.45 -10.31
CA SER A 249 -5.52 -14.89 -11.44
C SER A 249 -4.62 -15.96 -12.06
N VAL A 250 -4.66 -16.07 -13.38
CA VAL A 250 -3.79 -16.92 -14.19
C VAL A 250 -3.10 -16.01 -15.19
N ASN A 251 -1.80 -15.84 -15.04
CA ASN A 251 -0.96 -15.08 -15.96
C ASN A 251 -0.12 -16.07 -16.77
N THR A 252 -0.08 -15.91 -18.08
CA THR A 252 0.75 -16.70 -18.99
C THR A 252 1.54 -15.78 -19.89
N HIS A 253 2.82 -16.08 -20.04
CA HIS A 253 3.72 -15.40 -20.95
C HIS A 253 4.02 -16.36 -22.11
N GLU A 254 3.52 -16.04 -23.32
CA GLU A 254 3.54 -16.99 -24.43
C GLU A 254 4.96 -17.27 -24.96
N ASP A 255 5.86 -16.27 -24.92
CA ASP A 255 7.19 -16.40 -25.52
C ASP A 255 8.16 -17.26 -24.71
N THR A 256 7.98 -17.32 -23.38
CA THR A 256 8.87 -18.06 -22.47
C THR A 256 8.22 -19.29 -21.85
N ASP A 257 6.93 -19.57 -22.17
CA ASP A 257 6.12 -20.63 -21.57
C ASP A 257 6.04 -20.52 -20.04
N GLU A 258 6.17 -19.29 -19.53
CA GLU A 258 6.06 -19.01 -18.10
C GLU A 258 4.61 -18.82 -17.72
N SER A 259 4.26 -19.29 -16.52
CA SER A 259 2.92 -19.08 -15.99
C SER A 259 2.92 -18.81 -14.48
N ALA A 260 1.95 -18.02 -14.05
CA ALA A 260 1.70 -17.74 -12.65
C ALA A 260 0.22 -17.91 -12.34
N VAL A 261 -0.11 -18.82 -11.42
CA VAL A 261 -1.47 -19.02 -10.95
C VAL A 261 -1.55 -18.59 -9.49
N GLN A 262 -2.37 -17.58 -9.22
CA GLN A 262 -2.62 -17.08 -7.87
C GLN A 262 -4.09 -17.28 -7.50
N ASN A 263 -4.32 -17.88 -6.36
CA ASN A 263 -5.66 -18.02 -5.78
C ASN A 263 -5.62 -17.41 -4.39
N ASN A 264 -6.59 -16.57 -4.09
CA ASN A 264 -6.74 -15.93 -2.78
C ASN A 264 -8.20 -16.01 -2.35
N LEU A 265 -8.44 -16.45 -1.13
CA LEU A 265 -9.75 -16.48 -0.50
C LEU A 265 -9.64 -15.83 0.87
N THR A 266 -10.39 -14.76 1.07
CA THR A 266 -10.45 -14.01 2.33
C THR A 266 -11.87 -14.03 2.87
N LEU A 267 -12.01 -14.43 4.12
CA LEU A 267 -13.25 -14.35 4.88
C LEU A 267 -13.03 -13.38 6.05
N GLN A 268 -13.90 -12.40 6.16
CA GLN A 268 -13.97 -11.50 7.32
C GLN A 268 -15.33 -11.68 7.98
N HIS A 269 -15.34 -11.80 9.29
CA HIS A 269 -16.55 -11.94 10.09
C HIS A 269 -16.44 -11.07 11.34
N SER A 270 -17.45 -10.25 11.55
CA SER A 270 -17.60 -9.42 12.74
C SER A 270 -18.92 -9.80 13.41
N TYR A 271 -18.87 -10.11 14.69
CA TYR A 271 -20.01 -10.52 15.49
C TYR A 271 -20.09 -9.69 16.76
N THR A 272 -21.19 -8.98 16.94
CA THR A 272 -21.44 -8.03 18.06
C THR A 272 -22.78 -8.37 18.69
N PRO A 273 -22.86 -9.44 19.54
CA PRO A 273 -24.11 -9.87 20.12
C PRO A 273 -24.69 -8.87 21.14
N SER A 274 -23.82 -8.05 21.73
CA SER A 274 -24.19 -7.01 22.68
C SER A 274 -23.23 -5.82 22.57
N SER A 275 -23.54 -4.71 23.22
CA SER A 275 -22.63 -3.54 23.36
C SER A 275 -21.32 -3.90 24.05
N SER A 276 -21.34 -4.92 24.88
CA SER A 276 -20.21 -5.33 25.71
C SER A 276 -19.30 -6.38 25.07
N LEU A 277 -19.73 -7.07 24.00
CA LEU A 277 -18.95 -8.15 23.36
C LEU A 277 -18.85 -7.95 21.86
N SER A 278 -17.63 -7.92 21.34
CA SER A 278 -17.37 -8.00 19.92
C SER A 278 -16.35 -9.09 19.61
N VAL A 279 -16.56 -9.79 18.52
CA VAL A 279 -15.66 -10.82 17.99
C VAL A 279 -15.41 -10.54 16.52
N GLU A 280 -14.15 -10.40 16.18
CA GLU A 280 -13.71 -10.22 14.80
C GLU A 280 -12.85 -11.40 14.38
N SER A 281 -13.16 -11.97 13.24
CA SER A 281 -12.42 -13.10 12.70
C SER A 281 -12.05 -12.82 11.24
N MET A 282 -10.83 -13.15 10.89
CA MET A 282 -10.33 -13.07 9.53
C MET A 282 -9.64 -14.37 9.17
N SER A 283 -9.98 -14.91 8.02
CA SER A 283 -9.30 -16.05 7.41
C SER A 283 -8.81 -15.66 6.03
N ASN A 284 -7.57 -15.99 5.74
CA ASN A 284 -6.98 -15.83 4.41
C ASN A 284 -6.29 -17.11 4.00
N ILE A 285 -6.61 -17.59 2.81
CA ILE A 285 -5.96 -18.75 2.17
C ILE A 285 -5.46 -18.26 0.83
N SER A 286 -4.14 -18.27 0.66
CA SER A 286 -3.47 -17.90 -0.57
C SER A 286 -2.63 -19.06 -1.10
N ARG A 287 -2.72 -19.29 -2.39
CA ARG A 287 -1.86 -20.25 -3.09
C ARG A 287 -1.35 -19.60 -4.36
N SER A 288 -0.03 -19.61 -4.54
CA SER A 288 0.64 -19.14 -5.73
C SER A 288 1.53 -20.25 -6.29
N ASN A 289 1.36 -20.52 -7.58
CA ASN A 289 2.17 -21.44 -8.35
C ASN A 289 2.81 -20.65 -9.47
N TYR A 290 4.12 -20.65 -9.53
CA TYR A 290 4.92 -20.03 -10.57
C TYR A 290 5.66 -21.12 -11.34
N HIS A 291 5.48 -21.13 -12.64
CA HIS A 291 6.27 -21.91 -13.58
C HIS A 291 7.13 -20.92 -14.35
N LEU A 292 8.43 -20.91 -14.10
CA LEU A 292 9.40 -20.01 -14.71
C LEU A 292 10.43 -20.86 -15.48
N VAL A 293 11.10 -20.26 -16.44
CA VAL A 293 12.21 -20.91 -17.15
C VAL A 293 13.28 -21.45 -16.19
N SER A 294 13.44 -20.81 -15.05
CA SER A 294 14.40 -21.19 -14.01
C SER A 294 13.93 -22.30 -13.07
N GLY A 295 12.65 -22.68 -13.11
CA GLY A 295 12.06 -23.71 -12.25
C GLY A 295 10.69 -23.36 -11.70
N ASP A 296 10.14 -24.27 -10.92
CA ASP A 296 8.81 -24.17 -10.34
C ASP A 296 8.88 -23.66 -8.89
N ASN A 297 7.93 -22.82 -8.53
CA ASN A 297 7.71 -22.41 -7.15
C ASN A 297 6.22 -22.51 -6.79
N ASN A 298 5.92 -23.28 -5.74
CA ASN A 298 4.58 -23.44 -5.22
C ASN A 298 4.56 -22.97 -3.76
N THR A 299 3.82 -21.91 -3.48
CA THR A 299 3.69 -21.34 -2.15
C THR A 299 2.23 -21.37 -1.71
N ARG A 300 2.00 -21.87 -0.50
CA ARG A 300 0.70 -21.86 0.15
C ARG A 300 0.78 -21.18 1.50
N ILE A 301 -0.08 -20.19 1.69
CA ILE A 301 -0.22 -19.45 2.94
C ILE A 301 -1.64 -19.65 3.45
N THR A 302 -1.78 -20.02 4.72
CA THR A 302 -3.06 -20.04 5.41
C THR A 302 -2.92 -19.21 6.68
N GLN A 303 -3.79 -18.25 6.84
CA GLN A 303 -3.85 -17.40 8.02
C GLN A 303 -5.29 -17.41 8.55
N LEU A 304 -5.43 -17.68 9.83
CA LEU A 304 -6.65 -17.50 10.59
C LEU A 304 -6.35 -16.64 11.78
N SER A 305 -7.14 -15.60 12.01
CA SER A 305 -7.05 -14.77 13.20
C SER A 305 -8.43 -14.46 13.74
N THR A 306 -8.59 -14.55 15.04
CA THR A 306 -9.81 -14.19 15.75
C THR A 306 -9.42 -13.30 16.92
N LEU A 307 -10.11 -12.19 17.08
CA LEU A 307 -9.98 -11.27 18.19
C LEU A 307 -11.35 -11.13 18.86
N ALA A 308 -11.39 -11.37 20.15
CA ALA A 308 -12.56 -11.15 20.98
C ALA A 308 -12.28 -10.01 21.96
N PHE A 309 -13.22 -9.12 22.07
CA PHE A 309 -13.17 -7.99 22.98
C PHE A 309 -14.42 -7.99 23.81
N TRP A 310 -14.25 -8.07 25.13
CA TRP A 310 -15.36 -8.06 26.07
C TRP A 310 -15.16 -6.97 27.12
N ARG A 311 -16.15 -6.07 27.21
CA ARG A 311 -16.17 -4.97 28.16
C ARG A 311 -17.58 -4.85 28.76
N PRO A 312 -17.83 -5.43 29.93
CA PRO A 312 -19.12 -5.31 30.61
C PRO A 312 -19.41 -3.84 30.99
N ASP A 313 -20.67 -3.44 30.82
CA ASP A 313 -21.07 -2.04 30.99
C ASP A 313 -20.94 -1.57 32.45
N ASP A 314 -21.11 -2.47 33.43
CA ASP A 314 -21.14 -2.16 34.84
C ASP A 314 -19.80 -2.38 35.58
N GLN A 315 -18.76 -2.79 34.86
CA GLN A 315 -17.48 -3.10 35.52
C GLN A 315 -16.31 -2.43 34.76
N PRO A 316 -15.32 -1.92 35.48
CA PRO A 316 -14.13 -1.33 34.88
C PRO A 316 -13.16 -2.42 34.38
N LEU A 317 -13.69 -3.42 33.70
CA LEU A 317 -12.99 -4.60 33.22
C LEU A 317 -13.01 -4.63 31.70
N THR A 318 -11.87 -4.90 31.11
CA THR A 318 -11.75 -5.19 29.68
C THR A 318 -10.98 -6.48 29.52
N VAL A 319 -11.57 -7.43 28.81
CA VAL A 319 -10.93 -8.71 28.45
C VAL A 319 -10.76 -8.75 26.95
N THR A 320 -9.55 -9.05 26.52
CA THR A 320 -9.21 -9.26 25.12
C THR A 320 -8.70 -10.68 24.94
N GLY A 321 -9.23 -11.39 23.96
CA GLY A 321 -8.78 -12.72 23.60
C GLY A 321 -8.43 -12.76 22.12
N GLY A 322 -7.32 -13.39 21.78
CA GLY A 322 -6.92 -13.54 20.39
C GLY A 322 -6.40 -14.93 20.10
N ALA A 323 -6.69 -15.44 18.91
CA ALA A 323 -6.10 -16.65 18.39
C ALA A 323 -5.66 -16.41 16.96
N ARG A 324 -4.43 -16.81 16.64
CA ARG A 324 -3.87 -16.71 15.29
C ARG A 324 -3.22 -18.02 14.91
N LEU A 325 -3.55 -18.48 13.73
CA LEU A 325 -2.87 -19.59 13.07
C LEU A 325 -2.30 -19.08 11.76
N PHE A 326 -1.03 -19.31 11.55
CA PHE A 326 -0.33 -19.01 10.31
C PHE A 326 0.41 -20.26 9.85
N THR A 327 0.24 -20.63 8.58
CA THR A 327 1.00 -21.71 7.97
C THR A 327 1.54 -21.23 6.62
N LEU A 328 2.81 -21.48 6.40
CA LEU A 328 3.50 -21.28 5.14
C LEU A 328 4.10 -22.60 4.70
N ALA A 329 3.77 -23.04 3.50
CA ALA A 329 4.43 -24.12 2.82
C ALA A 329 4.93 -23.60 1.46
N SER A 330 6.21 -23.77 1.19
CA SER A 330 6.84 -23.38 -0.07
C SER A 330 7.68 -24.54 -0.57
N ASP A 331 7.43 -24.97 -1.78
CA ASP A 331 8.19 -25.98 -2.49
C ASP A 331 8.76 -25.34 -3.76
N SER A 332 10.07 -25.36 -3.93
CA SER A 332 10.74 -24.83 -5.12
C SER A 332 11.64 -25.89 -5.75
N THR A 333 11.60 -25.97 -7.08
CA THR A 333 12.47 -26.87 -7.88
C THR A 333 13.19 -26.03 -8.93
N GLY A 334 14.48 -26.30 -9.14
CA GLY A 334 15.26 -25.65 -10.21
C GLY A 334 15.92 -24.32 -9.85
N PHE A 335 15.53 -23.65 -8.79
CA PHE A 335 16.19 -22.42 -8.32
C PHE A 335 17.55 -22.73 -7.70
N ARG A 336 18.63 -22.44 -8.42
CA ARG A 336 19.98 -22.34 -7.85
C ARG A 336 20.20 -20.91 -7.35
N ASP A 337 19.68 -20.57 -6.21
CA ASP A 337 20.12 -19.35 -5.54
C ASP A 337 21.32 -19.65 -4.67
N THR A 338 22.50 -19.54 -5.25
CA THR A 338 23.79 -19.67 -4.56
C THR A 338 24.07 -18.50 -3.62
N SER A 339 23.25 -17.45 -3.65
CA SER A 339 23.44 -16.24 -2.84
C SER A 339 23.05 -16.44 -1.38
N PHE A 340 22.23 -17.44 -1.06
CA PHE A 340 21.78 -17.71 0.32
C PHE A 340 22.22 -19.06 0.88
N GLY A 341 23.17 -19.75 0.24
CA GLY A 341 23.75 -21.00 0.77
C GLY A 341 22.79 -22.21 0.75
N PHE A 342 21.72 -22.17 -0.03
CA PHE A 342 20.84 -23.31 -0.23
C PHE A 342 21.41 -24.18 -1.37
N ASP A 343 21.95 -25.33 -1.02
CA ASP A 343 22.31 -26.37 -1.97
C ASP A 343 21.08 -26.78 -2.77
N GLY A 344 21.22 -26.82 -4.09
CA GLY A 344 20.18 -26.99 -5.10
C GLY A 344 19.40 -28.30 -5.12
N ASN A 345 19.04 -28.84 -3.96
CA ASN A 345 18.06 -29.90 -3.83
C ASN A 345 16.78 -29.30 -3.26
N SER A 346 15.67 -29.45 -3.99
CA SER A 346 14.27 -29.16 -3.64
C SER A 346 14.02 -28.98 -2.13
N ALA A 347 14.27 -27.78 -1.62
CA ALA A 347 14.06 -27.47 -0.21
C ALA A 347 12.61 -27.00 -0.01
N GLY A 348 11.72 -27.89 0.35
CA GLY A 348 10.41 -27.54 0.86
C GLY A 348 10.55 -26.87 2.22
N ALA A 349 10.18 -25.60 2.33
CA ALA A 349 10.08 -24.90 3.60
C ALA A 349 8.65 -25.01 4.15
N ARG A 350 8.51 -25.51 5.37
CA ARG A 350 7.23 -25.57 6.08
C ARG A 350 7.34 -24.86 7.41
N ASN A 351 6.58 -23.79 7.53
CA ASN A 351 6.47 -23.01 8.76
C ASN A 351 5.03 -22.98 9.22
N SER A 352 4.79 -23.27 10.48
CA SER A 352 3.49 -23.03 11.11
C SER A 352 3.68 -22.34 12.45
N ASN A 353 2.83 -21.36 12.70
CA ASN A 353 2.79 -20.59 13.94
C ASN A 353 1.34 -20.55 14.42
N ALA A 354 1.09 -21.09 15.61
CA ALA A 354 -0.17 -20.94 16.32
C ALA A 354 0.05 -20.11 17.58
N ASN A 355 -0.68 -19.02 17.69
CA ASN A 355 -0.60 -18.12 18.81
C ASN A 355 -1.98 -17.92 19.42
N VAL A 356 -2.06 -18.05 20.75
CA VAL A 356 -3.26 -17.72 21.52
C VAL A 356 -2.87 -16.74 22.61
N ASN A 357 -3.56 -15.63 22.67
CA ASN A 357 -3.34 -14.61 23.68
C ASN A 357 -4.64 -14.26 24.44
N LEU A 358 -4.49 -13.98 25.70
CA LEU A 358 -5.52 -13.48 26.60
C LEU A 358 -4.96 -12.26 27.33
N GLY A 359 -5.71 -11.16 27.31
CA GLY A 359 -5.39 -9.94 28.03
C GLY A 359 -6.55 -9.52 28.92
N ILE A 360 -6.26 -9.10 30.12
CA ILE A 360 -7.22 -8.60 31.10
C ILE A 360 -6.71 -7.26 31.57
N ASN A 361 -7.54 -6.23 31.44
CA ASN A 361 -7.30 -4.91 32.01
C ASN A 361 -8.41 -4.56 32.97
N TYR A 362 -8.03 -4.21 34.20
CA TYR A 362 -8.96 -3.83 35.27
C TYR A 362 -8.59 -2.45 35.77
N GLU A 363 -9.52 -1.51 35.72
CA GLU A 363 -9.34 -0.17 36.27
C GLU A 363 -9.69 -0.19 37.76
N LEU A 364 -8.67 -0.43 38.63
CA LEU A 364 -8.83 -0.48 40.07
C LEU A 364 -9.27 0.89 40.64
N SER A 365 -8.79 1.96 40.05
CA SER A 365 -9.19 3.34 40.32
C SER A 365 -9.00 4.18 39.07
N ARG A 366 -9.50 5.43 39.08
CA ARG A 366 -9.28 6.35 37.96
C ARG A 366 -7.78 6.57 37.62
N PHE A 367 -6.90 6.23 38.54
CA PHE A 367 -5.44 6.40 38.37
C PHE A 367 -4.68 5.09 38.22
N THR A 368 -5.27 3.97 38.66
CA THR A 368 -4.56 2.70 38.74
C THR A 368 -5.22 1.67 37.82
N ARG A 369 -4.43 1.11 36.97
CA ARG A 369 -4.82 0.01 36.04
C ARG A 369 -3.99 -1.21 36.35
N LEU A 370 -4.67 -2.34 36.47
CA LEU A 370 -4.04 -3.65 36.54
C LEU A 370 -4.17 -4.34 35.21
N ASN A 371 -3.11 -4.93 34.74
CA ASN A 371 -3.11 -5.73 33.51
C ASN A 371 -2.56 -7.13 33.78
N ALA A 372 -3.21 -8.12 33.21
CA ALA A 372 -2.72 -9.48 33.18
C ALA A 372 -2.81 -10.01 31.75
N GLY A 373 -1.84 -10.79 31.35
CA GLY A 373 -1.80 -11.36 30.01
C GLY A 373 -1.18 -12.75 30.01
N ALA A 374 -1.68 -13.58 29.13
CA ALA A 374 -1.09 -14.89 28.83
C ALA A 374 -1.01 -15.05 27.29
N ASN A 375 0.12 -15.52 26.85
CA ASN A 375 0.34 -15.80 25.43
C ASN A 375 0.98 -17.18 25.30
N VAL A 376 0.45 -17.99 24.42
CA VAL A 376 1.03 -19.30 24.05
C VAL A 376 1.34 -19.26 22.57
N ASN A 377 2.58 -19.50 22.23
CA ASN A 377 3.06 -19.53 20.87
C ASN A 377 3.67 -20.90 20.56
N LEU A 378 3.16 -21.54 19.52
CA LEU A 378 3.61 -22.83 19.02
C LEU A 378 4.17 -22.63 17.61
N ILE A 379 5.46 -22.83 17.45
CA ILE A 379 6.14 -22.68 16.17
C ILE A 379 6.63 -24.05 15.72
N THR A 380 6.40 -24.37 14.46
CA THR A 380 6.97 -25.54 13.81
C THR A 380 7.66 -25.10 12.54
N THR A 381 8.98 -25.28 12.47
CA THR A 381 9.80 -24.93 11.30
C THR A 381 10.48 -26.19 10.79
N ASN A 382 10.13 -26.62 9.58
CA ASN A 382 10.71 -27.81 8.94
C ASN A 382 10.65 -29.08 9.83
N GLY A 383 9.57 -29.23 10.60
CA GLY A 383 9.37 -30.37 11.51
C GLY A 383 9.94 -30.18 12.92
N LEU A 384 10.78 -29.19 13.15
CA LEU A 384 11.23 -28.81 14.48
C LEU A 384 10.14 -28.02 15.18
N ARG A 385 9.79 -28.40 16.39
CA ARG A 385 8.75 -27.76 17.19
C ARG A 385 9.40 -26.96 18.32
N SER A 386 8.98 -25.72 18.44
CA SER A 386 9.29 -24.85 19.58
C SER A 386 7.96 -24.35 20.17
N ASN A 387 7.86 -24.34 21.47
CA ASN A 387 6.75 -23.74 22.18
C ASN A 387 7.28 -22.65 23.12
N ASN A 388 6.51 -21.58 23.20
CA ASN A 388 6.78 -20.49 24.12
C ASN A 388 5.48 -20.03 24.78
N THR A 389 5.47 -19.98 26.09
CA THR A 389 4.36 -19.47 26.89
C THR A 389 4.84 -18.26 27.67
N ASN A 390 4.17 -17.14 27.50
CA ASN A 390 4.47 -15.91 28.19
C ASN A 390 3.28 -15.51 29.04
N GLN A 391 3.53 -15.23 30.31
CA GLN A 391 2.56 -14.77 31.29
C GLN A 391 3.04 -13.45 31.87
N THR A 392 2.19 -12.43 31.82
CA THR A 392 2.52 -11.10 32.30
C THR A 392 1.45 -10.62 33.28
N ILE A 393 1.88 -10.07 34.39
CA ILE A 393 1.02 -9.34 35.34
C ILE A 393 1.67 -8.00 35.58
N GLY A 394 0.90 -6.93 35.53
CA GLY A 394 1.44 -5.58 35.72
C GLY A 394 0.43 -4.65 36.38
N ALA A 395 0.96 -3.55 36.87
CA ALA A 395 0.19 -2.44 37.39
C ALA A 395 0.76 -1.14 36.82
N THR A 396 -0.12 -0.23 36.49
CA THR A 396 0.25 1.12 36.05
C THR A 396 -0.53 2.13 36.83
N TYR A 397 0.18 3.09 37.40
CA TYR A 397 -0.37 4.24 38.11
C TYR A 397 -0.09 5.50 37.31
N GLN A 398 -1.12 6.24 36.96
CA GLN A 398 -1.05 7.48 36.21
C GLN A 398 -2.02 8.50 36.83
N PRO A 399 -1.55 9.42 37.69
CA PRO A 399 -2.38 10.47 38.24
C PRO A 399 -2.77 11.50 37.19
N ASP A 400 -3.73 12.35 37.57
CA ASP A 400 -4.06 13.51 36.74
C ASP A 400 -2.83 14.42 36.61
N PHE A 401 -2.81 15.18 35.53
CA PHE A 401 -1.74 16.14 35.30
C PHE A 401 -1.76 17.24 36.37
N THR A 402 -0.59 17.71 36.75
CA THR A 402 -0.41 18.83 37.67
C THR A 402 0.00 20.06 36.87
N GLU A 403 -0.63 21.18 37.13
CA GLU A 403 -0.22 22.44 36.49
C GLU A 403 1.00 23.03 37.22
N LEU A 404 2.12 23.13 36.50
CA LEU A 404 3.34 23.80 36.94
C LEU A 404 3.46 25.12 36.17
N GLY A 405 2.82 26.16 36.68
CA GLY A 405 2.70 27.45 36.06
C GLY A 405 1.92 27.35 34.74
N LYS A 406 2.60 27.51 33.62
CA LYS A 406 1.98 27.39 32.26
C LYS A 406 2.18 26.03 31.62
N PHE A 407 2.78 25.07 32.32
CA PHE A 407 3.04 23.72 31.83
C PHE A 407 2.11 22.72 32.51
N ARG A 408 1.74 21.69 31.78
CA ARG A 408 1.09 20.51 32.29
C ARG A 408 2.16 19.46 32.55
N TYR A 409 2.31 19.08 33.81
CA TYR A 409 3.19 18.01 34.22
C TYR A 409 2.39 16.74 34.41
N ASN A 410 2.83 15.67 33.79
CA ASN A 410 2.28 14.32 33.97
C ASN A 410 3.40 13.36 34.35
N TRP A 411 3.05 12.36 35.13
CA TRP A 411 3.95 11.27 35.42
C TRP A 411 3.19 9.96 35.50
N SER A 412 3.90 8.85 35.31
CA SER A 412 3.33 7.52 35.47
C SER A 412 4.38 6.57 36.04
N ALA A 413 3.93 5.60 36.79
CA ALA A 413 4.76 4.51 37.29
C ALA A 413 4.12 3.19 36.89
N GLY A 414 4.92 2.28 36.40
CA GLY A 414 4.49 0.95 35.97
C GLY A 414 5.39 -0.12 36.53
N SER A 415 4.81 -1.27 36.85
CA SER A 415 5.56 -2.48 37.16
C SER A 415 4.98 -3.66 36.41
N SER A 416 5.81 -4.56 35.95
CA SER A 416 5.34 -5.82 35.39
C SER A 416 6.26 -6.98 35.77
N PHE A 417 5.64 -8.12 35.93
CA PHE A 417 6.30 -9.41 36.06
C PHE A 417 5.94 -10.25 34.84
N THR A 418 6.95 -10.77 34.16
CA THR A 418 6.78 -11.64 33.01
C THR A 418 7.50 -12.95 33.28
N ASN A 419 6.79 -14.05 33.05
CA ASN A 419 7.32 -15.40 33.13
C ASN A 419 7.20 -16.03 31.74
N THR A 420 8.34 -16.36 31.14
CA THR A 420 8.42 -17.02 29.83
C THR A 420 8.92 -18.43 30.05
N THR A 421 8.20 -19.41 29.50
CA THR A 421 8.59 -20.82 29.54
C THR A 421 8.47 -21.38 28.12
N GLY A 422 9.55 -21.96 27.63
CA GLY A 422 9.59 -22.53 26.30
C GLY A 422 10.38 -23.85 26.24
N SER A 423 10.37 -24.49 25.08
CA SER A 423 11.15 -25.72 24.87
C SER A 423 12.65 -25.51 24.95
N GLU A 424 13.12 -24.31 24.69
CA GLU A 424 14.56 -23.99 24.66
C GLU A 424 14.93 -22.90 25.68
N GLU A 425 13.95 -22.19 26.23
CA GLU A 425 14.18 -21.03 27.08
C GLU A 425 13.19 -20.97 28.24
N ALA A 426 13.69 -20.68 29.42
CA ALA A 426 12.87 -20.28 30.55
C ALA A 426 13.43 -19.00 31.15
N SER A 427 12.65 -17.94 31.20
CA SER A 427 13.08 -16.67 31.77
C SER A 427 12.00 -16.04 32.63
N ARG A 428 12.42 -15.35 33.68
CA ARG A 428 11.56 -14.52 34.52
C ARG A 428 12.09 -13.11 34.47
N GLN A 429 11.22 -12.18 34.28
CA GLN A 429 11.57 -10.78 34.15
C GLN A 429 10.68 -9.93 35.06
N VAL A 430 11.29 -9.06 35.81
CA VAL A 430 10.61 -7.98 36.53
C VAL A 430 10.99 -6.68 35.87
N SER A 431 10.02 -5.87 35.51
CA SER A 431 10.28 -4.53 34.99
C SER A 431 9.61 -3.47 35.87
N LEU A 432 10.32 -2.39 36.08
CA LEU A 432 9.85 -1.18 36.72
C LEU A 432 10.05 -0.03 35.74
N GLN A 433 9.03 0.74 35.48
CA GLN A 433 9.08 1.89 34.61
C GLN A 433 8.54 3.12 35.33
N LEU A 434 9.31 4.19 35.29
CA LEU A 434 8.89 5.52 35.71
C LEU A 434 9.01 6.44 34.52
N SER A 435 7.94 7.16 34.21
CA SER A 435 7.95 8.19 33.17
C SER A 435 7.38 9.49 33.70
N HIS A 436 7.89 10.59 33.21
CA HIS A 436 7.34 11.90 33.43
C HIS A 436 7.49 12.81 32.22
N GLY A 437 6.64 13.82 32.13
CA GLY A 437 6.66 14.72 31.00
C GLY A 437 6.09 16.09 31.31
N LEU A 438 6.48 17.03 30.51
CA LEU A 438 6.01 18.41 30.51
C LEU A 438 5.44 18.72 29.14
N SER A 439 4.20 19.18 29.11
CA SER A 439 3.58 19.64 27.88
C SER A 439 3.06 21.06 28.03
N ARG A 440 3.12 21.80 26.93
CA ARG A 440 2.57 23.15 26.86
C ARG A 440 2.10 23.45 25.46
N SER A 441 0.91 24.00 25.38
CA SER A 441 0.39 24.58 24.15
C SER A 441 0.13 26.06 24.35
N PHE A 442 0.55 26.89 23.40
CA PHE A 442 0.31 28.33 23.44
C PHE A 442 -0.07 28.86 22.08
N THR A 443 -1.04 29.74 22.09
CA THR A 443 -1.52 30.43 20.89
C THR A 443 -0.61 31.64 20.64
N VAL A 444 0.11 31.61 19.52
CA VAL A 444 0.99 32.72 19.11
C VAL A 444 0.16 33.81 18.44
N SER A 445 -0.86 33.41 17.69
CA SER A 445 -1.82 34.28 17.03
C SER A 445 -3.16 33.54 16.91
N PRO A 446 -4.26 34.23 16.55
CA PRO A 446 -5.55 33.55 16.36
C PRO A 446 -5.53 32.37 15.37
N ILE A 447 -4.54 32.35 14.48
CA ILE A 447 -4.37 31.33 13.45
C ILE A 447 -3.16 30.42 13.71
N SER A 448 -2.46 30.57 14.83
CA SER A 448 -1.17 29.89 15.02
C SER A 448 -1.03 29.37 16.45
N THR A 449 -0.77 28.09 16.58
CA THR A 449 -0.58 27.40 17.85
C THR A 449 0.76 26.66 17.83
N VAL A 450 1.51 26.79 18.91
CA VAL A 450 2.74 26.04 19.14
C VAL A 450 2.52 25.09 20.31
N SER A 451 2.83 23.82 20.17
CA SER A 451 2.84 22.85 21.25
C SER A 451 4.23 22.25 21.43
N MET A 452 4.61 22.08 22.67
CA MET A 452 5.85 21.48 23.09
C MET A 452 5.57 20.36 24.07
N ASP A 453 6.17 19.19 23.82
CA ASP A 453 6.11 18.03 24.69
C ASP A 453 7.53 17.55 24.96
N LEU A 454 7.85 17.36 26.22
CA LEU A 454 9.10 16.78 26.69
C LEU A 454 8.78 15.61 27.59
N SER A 455 9.39 14.46 27.37
CA SER A 455 9.21 13.31 28.25
C SER A 455 10.53 12.60 28.53
N GLN A 456 10.60 12.03 29.70
CA GLN A 456 11.68 11.18 30.13
C GLN A 456 11.11 9.92 30.78
N SER A 457 11.71 8.78 30.47
CA SER A 457 11.38 7.53 31.14
C SER A 457 12.62 6.76 31.55
N VAL A 458 12.52 6.11 32.67
CA VAL A 458 13.52 5.18 33.20
C VAL A 458 12.86 3.83 33.31
N ALA A 459 13.43 2.83 32.72
CA ALA A 459 12.98 1.45 32.80
C ALA A 459 14.11 0.57 33.36
N ALA A 460 13.84 -0.03 34.50
CA ALA A 460 14.73 -1.04 35.09
C ALA A 460 14.13 -2.42 34.82
N VAL A 461 14.94 -3.31 34.26
CA VAL A 461 14.54 -4.67 33.94
C VAL A 461 15.55 -5.61 34.59
N ALA A 462 15.05 -6.53 35.41
CA ALA A 462 15.86 -7.61 35.95
C ALA A 462 15.35 -8.93 35.38
N SER A 463 16.22 -9.67 34.71
CA SER A 463 15.92 -10.97 34.14
C SER A 463 16.75 -12.05 34.77
N SER A 464 16.11 -13.19 35.05
CA SER A 464 16.77 -14.42 35.47
C SER A 464 16.25 -15.56 34.61
N GLY A 465 17.14 -16.42 34.13
CA GLY A 465 16.76 -17.59 33.33
C GLY A 465 17.83 -17.93 32.31
N ASN A 466 17.64 -19.07 31.69
CA ASN A 466 18.52 -19.59 30.66
C ASN A 466 18.08 -19.07 29.29
N SER A 467 18.17 -17.75 29.07
CA SER A 467 17.87 -17.17 27.77
C SER A 467 19.16 -16.99 26.98
N ASN A 468 19.25 -17.70 25.87
CA ASN A 468 20.30 -17.64 24.86
C ASN A 468 21.68 -18.18 25.30
N ARG A 469 21.84 -19.47 25.16
CA ARG A 469 23.17 -20.05 24.90
C ARG A 469 23.65 -19.59 23.51
N THR A 470 24.19 -18.40 23.43
CA THR A 470 25.01 -18.03 22.27
C THR A 470 26.36 -18.69 22.46
N THR A 471 26.65 -19.71 21.68
CA THR A 471 28.01 -20.18 21.47
C THR A 471 28.80 -19.04 20.81
N LEU A 472 29.63 -18.38 21.58
CA LEU A 472 30.68 -17.52 21.04
C LEU A 472 31.60 -18.36 20.16
N SER A 473 32.24 -17.77 19.18
CA SER A 473 33.17 -18.43 18.24
C SER A 473 34.35 -19.16 18.91
N ASP A 474 34.53 -18.98 20.21
CA ASP A 474 35.52 -19.63 21.05
C ASP A 474 34.97 -20.82 21.85
N GLY A 475 33.70 -21.20 21.67
CA GLY A 475 33.08 -22.32 22.37
C GLY A 475 32.62 -22.01 23.80
N THR A 476 32.72 -20.76 24.26
CA THR A 476 32.20 -20.34 25.56
C THR A 476 30.72 -19.95 25.49
N PHE A 477 29.96 -20.28 26.54
CA PHE A 477 28.57 -19.93 26.68
C PHE A 477 28.44 -18.66 27.51
N SER A 478 27.76 -17.65 27.00
CA SER A 478 27.38 -16.48 27.78
C SER A 478 26.00 -16.70 28.38
N GLU A 479 25.90 -16.81 29.71
CA GLU A 479 24.64 -16.71 30.43
C GLU A 479 24.29 -15.22 30.57
N ASP A 480 23.25 -14.79 29.92
CA ASP A 480 22.79 -13.39 30.00
C ASP A 480 21.67 -13.26 31.06
N SER A 481 22.01 -13.61 32.29
CA SER A 481 21.18 -13.21 33.45
C SER A 481 21.69 -11.85 33.92
N GLY A 482 20.92 -10.80 33.68
CA GLY A 482 21.38 -9.45 33.98
C GLY A 482 20.25 -8.47 34.28
N SER A 483 20.63 -7.42 34.99
CA SER A 483 19.78 -6.25 35.14
C SER A 483 20.15 -5.19 34.09
N THR A 484 19.17 -4.67 33.40
CA THR A 484 19.35 -3.54 32.47
C THR A 484 18.60 -2.33 32.97
N LEU A 485 19.24 -1.17 32.91
CA LEU A 485 18.62 0.11 33.15
C LEU A 485 18.63 0.92 31.88
N ARG A 486 17.45 1.22 31.37
CA ARG A 486 17.26 2.00 30.14
C ARG A 486 16.70 3.38 30.47
N LEU A 487 17.32 4.39 29.94
CA LEU A 487 16.89 5.78 30.00
C LEU A 487 16.45 6.22 28.62
N THR A 488 15.23 6.77 28.54
CA THR A 488 14.68 7.30 27.30
C THR A 488 14.27 8.75 27.47
N HIS A 489 14.69 9.60 26.58
CA HIS A 489 14.24 10.98 26.49
C HIS A 489 13.53 11.18 25.15
N SER A 490 12.44 11.92 25.15
CA SER A 490 11.82 12.37 23.91
C SER A 490 11.33 13.81 24.07
N GLY A 491 11.41 14.52 22.94
CA GLY A 491 10.90 15.87 22.87
C GLY A 491 10.24 16.08 21.51
N SER A 492 9.14 16.81 21.51
CA SER A 492 8.52 17.27 20.28
C SER A 492 8.12 18.72 20.38
N LEU A 493 8.30 19.44 19.27
CA LEU A 493 7.84 20.80 19.07
C LEU A 493 7.01 20.80 17.79
N SER A 494 5.75 21.19 17.90
CA SER A 494 4.89 21.34 16.73
C SER A 494 4.36 22.77 16.64
N TRP A 495 4.41 23.30 15.45
CA TRP A 495 3.84 24.59 15.10
C TRP A 495 2.78 24.38 14.05
N ASN A 496 1.54 24.70 14.41
CA ASN A 496 0.37 24.59 13.54
C ASN A 496 -0.14 25.97 13.20
N ILE A 497 -0.33 26.23 11.93
CA ILE A 497 -0.92 27.44 11.37
C ILE A 497 -2.19 27.03 10.66
N SER A 498 -3.34 27.55 11.09
CA SER A 498 -4.65 27.28 10.47
C SER A 498 -5.26 28.60 10.03
N LYS A 499 -5.24 28.86 8.74
CA LYS A 499 -5.83 30.04 8.12
C LYS A 499 -6.72 29.57 6.97
N GLU A 500 -8.03 29.61 7.17
CA GLU A 500 -8.96 29.24 6.08
C GLU A 500 -8.68 30.08 4.82
N PRO A 501 -8.59 29.42 3.64
CA PRO A 501 -8.74 28.00 3.34
C PRO A 501 -7.43 27.17 3.37
N GLY A 502 -6.40 27.54 4.15
CA GLY A 502 -5.12 26.85 4.16
C GLY A 502 -4.64 26.49 5.55
N ASP A 503 -3.69 25.57 5.59
CA ASP A 503 -3.03 25.10 6.81
C ASP A 503 -1.54 24.84 6.57
N ALA A 504 -0.77 24.92 7.65
CA ALA A 504 0.63 24.52 7.66
C ALA A 504 1.00 23.94 9.03
N MET A 505 1.82 22.90 9.02
CA MET A 505 2.33 22.26 10.22
C MET A 505 3.84 22.04 10.08
N ILE A 506 4.58 22.36 11.12
CA ILE A 506 5.98 21.98 11.26
C ILE A 506 6.11 21.22 12.57
N ARG A 507 6.64 20.02 12.53
CA ARG A 507 6.89 19.20 13.70
C ARG A 507 8.34 18.74 13.72
N LEU A 508 9.03 19.08 14.80
CA LEU A 508 10.35 18.55 15.12
C LEU A 508 10.19 17.58 16.29
N SER A 509 10.70 16.38 16.18
CA SER A 509 10.76 15.42 17.27
C SER A 509 12.16 14.82 17.36
N ALA A 510 12.59 14.61 18.59
CA ALA A 510 13.85 13.97 18.89
C ALA A 510 13.63 12.94 20.00
N SER A 511 14.25 11.79 19.88
CA SER A 511 14.26 10.78 20.93
C SER A 511 15.65 10.18 21.08
N ASP A 512 15.99 9.87 22.31
CA ASP A 512 17.24 9.22 22.70
C ASP A 512 16.91 8.12 23.71
N SER A 513 17.37 6.92 23.43
CA SER A 513 17.20 5.75 24.31
C SER A 513 18.55 5.10 24.54
N ARG A 514 18.96 4.96 25.80
CA ARG A 514 20.27 4.42 26.18
C ARG A 514 20.14 3.38 27.27
N THR A 515 20.89 2.31 27.15
CA THR A 515 21.09 1.37 28.24
C THR A 515 22.24 1.86 29.09
N VAL A 516 21.97 2.10 30.39
CA VAL A 516 22.92 2.64 31.35
C VAL A 516 23.69 1.53 32.03
N SER A 517 23.03 0.40 32.31
CA SER A 517 23.68 -0.81 32.85
C SER A 517 23.31 -2.02 32.01
N GLY A 518 24.22 -2.98 31.93
CA GLY A 518 24.12 -4.14 31.06
C GLY A 518 24.77 -3.90 29.72
N ARG A 519 24.26 -4.55 28.67
CA ARG A 519 24.77 -4.41 27.32
C ARG A 519 24.53 -3.00 26.83
N LYS A 520 25.59 -2.33 26.34
CA LYS A 520 25.48 -0.97 25.84
C LYS A 520 24.69 -0.96 24.53
N GLU A 521 23.52 -0.38 24.55
CA GLU A 521 22.69 -0.14 23.41
C GLU A 521 22.26 1.30 23.40
N PHE A 522 22.29 1.95 22.28
CA PHE A 522 21.66 3.25 22.15
C PHE A 522 20.93 3.39 20.82
N PHE A 523 19.89 4.19 20.85
CA PHE A 523 19.08 4.56 19.71
C PHE A 523 18.78 6.05 19.79
N GLN A 524 19.07 6.77 18.73
CA GLN A 524 18.76 8.19 18.59
C GLN A 524 17.98 8.42 17.30
N LEU A 525 16.91 9.16 17.40
CA LEU A 525 16.06 9.55 16.30
C LEU A 525 15.84 11.06 16.34
N ILE A 526 16.06 11.72 15.22
CA ILE A 526 15.65 13.11 14.98
C ILE A 526 14.74 13.08 13.76
N ASN A 527 13.56 13.65 13.87
CA ASN A 527 12.60 13.70 12.78
C ASN A 527 11.99 15.09 12.65
N LEU A 528 12.14 15.68 11.48
CA LEU A 528 11.51 16.93 11.08
C LEU A 528 10.45 16.61 10.02
N GLN A 529 9.23 17.01 10.28
CA GLN A 529 8.12 16.94 9.36
C GLN A 529 7.55 18.34 9.13
N ALA A 530 7.35 18.69 7.90
CA ALA A 530 6.64 19.91 7.53
C ALA A 530 5.60 19.57 6.47
N SER A 531 4.41 20.11 6.62
CA SER A 531 3.37 20.04 5.61
C SER A 531 2.70 21.39 5.47
N SER A 532 2.29 21.73 4.27
CA SER A 532 1.60 22.99 4.02
C SER A 532 0.62 22.85 2.86
N ASN A 533 -0.50 23.53 2.99
CA ASN A 533 -1.46 23.76 1.93
C ASN A 533 -1.92 25.22 2.07
N LEU A 534 -1.20 26.12 1.43
CA LEU A 534 -1.37 27.56 1.63
C LEU A 534 -1.81 28.22 0.32
N PRO A 535 -3.04 28.74 0.25
CA PRO A 535 -3.43 29.63 -0.84
C PRO A 535 -2.64 30.94 -0.70
N THR A 536 -1.92 31.32 -1.74
CA THR A 536 -1.10 32.54 -1.78
C THR A 536 -1.81 33.67 -2.53
N GLY A 537 -2.93 33.38 -3.14
CA GLY A 537 -3.79 34.35 -3.83
C GLY A 537 -5.07 33.69 -4.30
N GLU A 538 -5.92 34.45 -4.97
CA GLU A 538 -7.22 33.97 -5.49
C GLU A 538 -7.06 32.78 -6.47
N TYR A 539 -5.91 32.73 -7.17
CA TYR A 539 -5.64 31.74 -8.23
C TYR A 539 -4.38 30.94 -8.00
N SER A 540 -3.75 31.05 -6.84
CA SER A 540 -2.48 30.39 -6.58
C SER A 540 -2.43 29.72 -5.22
N SER A 541 -1.77 28.56 -5.17
CA SER A 541 -1.55 27.84 -3.93
C SER A 541 -0.20 27.13 -3.93
N TRP A 542 0.34 26.96 -2.74
CA TRP A 542 1.46 26.10 -2.44
C TRP A 542 0.97 24.88 -1.66
N THR A 543 1.37 23.72 -2.10
CA THR A 543 1.23 22.50 -1.32
C THR A 543 2.59 21.84 -1.17
N GLY A 544 2.91 21.41 0.03
CA GLY A 544 4.22 20.81 0.26
C GLY A 544 4.23 19.86 1.44
N ASN A 545 5.12 18.90 1.36
CA ASN A 545 5.50 18.05 2.46
C ASN A 545 7.02 17.89 2.47
N LEU A 546 7.59 17.80 3.65
CA LEU A 546 9.00 17.53 3.87
C LEU A 546 9.12 16.62 5.09
N THR A 547 9.89 15.56 4.95
CA THR A 547 10.27 14.70 6.05
C THR A 547 11.78 14.51 6.01
N ILE A 548 12.43 14.80 7.11
CA ILE A 548 13.86 14.55 7.29
C ILE A 548 14.01 13.74 8.56
N GLN A 549 14.59 12.57 8.44
CA GLN A 549 14.78 11.65 9.55
C GLN A 549 16.26 11.28 9.65
N GLY A 550 16.83 11.46 10.81
CA GLY A 550 18.17 10.99 11.16
C GLY A 550 18.07 9.90 12.22
N VAL A 551 18.64 8.75 11.95
CA VAL A 551 18.68 7.62 12.87
C VAL A 551 20.15 7.26 13.15
N ARG A 552 20.48 7.13 14.42
CA ARG A 552 21.73 6.57 14.88
C ARG A 552 21.46 5.45 15.86
N GLN A 553 21.98 4.29 15.60
CA GLN A 553 21.76 3.13 16.45
C GLN A 553 23.06 2.34 16.62
N GLU A 554 23.22 1.79 17.80
CA GLU A 554 24.26 0.84 18.11
C GLU A 554 23.58 -0.30 18.87
N PHE A 555 23.49 -1.43 18.18
CA PHE A 555 23.00 -2.67 18.80
C PHE A 555 24.16 -3.64 18.86
N ALA A 556 24.33 -4.22 20.00
CA ALA A 556 25.14 -5.42 20.10
C ALA A 556 24.32 -6.58 19.52
N ILE A 557 24.66 -7.05 18.33
CA ILE A 557 23.95 -8.17 17.69
C ILE A 557 24.19 -9.44 18.48
N LEU A 558 23.13 -9.94 19.10
CA LEU A 558 23.00 -11.35 19.42
C LEU A 558 22.30 -12.03 18.25
N GLY A 559 22.93 -13.11 17.76
CA GLY A 559 22.41 -13.92 16.69
C GLY A 559 20.97 -14.38 16.93
N ASN A 560 20.24 -14.52 15.84
CA ASN A 560 18.92 -15.13 15.71
C ASN A 560 17.73 -14.45 16.37
N THR A 561 17.25 -13.37 15.76
CA THR A 561 15.82 -13.09 15.81
C THR A 561 15.28 -13.04 14.40
N THR A 562 14.67 -14.15 14.01
CA THR A 562 14.04 -14.41 12.71
C THR A 562 12.72 -13.69 12.50
N GLU A 563 12.36 -12.67 13.28
CA GLU A 563 11.04 -12.04 13.17
C GLU A 563 10.97 -10.82 12.24
N LEU A 564 12.11 -10.32 11.77
CA LEU A 564 12.16 -9.27 10.74
C LEU A 564 13.26 -9.62 9.73
N GLY A 565 12.94 -10.56 8.86
CA GLY A 565 13.85 -11.11 7.84
C GLY A 565 14.40 -10.15 6.79
N ILE A 566 14.45 -8.84 7.06
CA ILE A 566 14.96 -7.83 6.12
C ILE A 566 16.15 -7.04 6.70
N LEU A 567 16.44 -7.14 8.01
CA LEU A 567 17.48 -6.31 8.63
C LEU A 567 18.68 -7.10 9.17
N GLN A 568 18.86 -8.32 8.73
CA GLN A 568 19.97 -9.15 9.19
C GLN A 568 21.04 -9.23 8.12
N GLN A 569 21.95 -8.26 8.11
CA GLN A 569 23.35 -8.53 7.76
C GLN A 569 24.25 -7.35 8.11
N ASN A 570 25.25 -7.66 8.92
CA ASN A 570 26.44 -6.89 9.26
C ASN A 570 26.26 -5.76 10.26
N SER A 571 26.50 -6.11 11.50
CA SER A 571 26.93 -5.22 12.57
C SER A 571 28.27 -4.57 12.26
N SER A 572 28.30 -3.65 11.34
CA SER A 572 29.29 -2.59 11.41
C SER A 572 28.73 -1.58 12.41
N GLU A 573 29.49 -1.32 13.47
CA GLU A 573 29.25 -0.18 14.35
C GLU A 573 28.94 1.04 13.48
N GLN A 574 27.67 1.48 13.47
CA GLN A 574 27.28 2.58 12.63
C GLN A 574 27.59 3.89 13.35
N HIS A 575 28.86 4.32 13.21
CA HIS A 575 29.38 5.54 13.80
C HIS A 575 28.85 6.81 13.13
N GLY A 576 27.52 6.98 13.02
CA GLY A 576 26.96 8.19 12.44
C GLY A 576 25.46 8.14 12.29
N PHE A 577 24.86 9.30 12.01
CA PHE A 577 23.46 9.37 11.63
C PHE A 577 23.28 8.90 10.18
N VAL A 578 22.37 7.97 9.99
CA VAL A 578 21.80 7.67 8.67
C VAL A 578 20.65 8.62 8.45
N THR A 579 20.79 9.48 7.47
CA THR A 579 19.77 10.48 7.18
C THR A 579 18.96 10.04 5.96
N THR A 580 17.65 10.02 6.11
CA THR A 580 16.71 9.88 5.01
C THR A 580 15.91 11.15 4.89
N SER A 581 15.69 11.61 3.68
CA SER A 581 14.88 12.78 3.42
C SER A 581 13.94 12.52 2.25
N GLY A 582 12.73 13.01 2.37
CA GLY A 582 11.75 12.96 1.30
C GLY A 582 10.87 14.18 1.37
N GLY A 583 10.52 14.72 0.22
CA GLY A 583 9.64 15.87 0.20
C GLY A 583 9.19 16.23 -1.20
N SER A 584 8.08 16.94 -1.25
CA SER A 584 7.58 17.56 -2.47
C SER A 584 7.09 18.96 -2.16
N LEU A 585 7.28 19.85 -3.11
CA LEU A 585 6.78 21.21 -3.07
C LEU A 585 6.14 21.52 -4.40
N THR A 586 4.84 21.72 -4.40
CA THR A 586 4.05 22.00 -5.59
C THR A 586 3.48 23.41 -5.51
N TYR A 587 3.80 24.22 -6.48
CA TYR A 587 3.15 25.51 -6.72
C TYR A 587 2.22 25.40 -7.89
N GLN A 588 0.99 25.83 -7.73
CA GLN A 588 0.03 25.93 -8.82
C GLN A 588 -0.56 27.32 -8.94
N HIS A 589 -0.72 27.77 -10.17
CA HIS A 589 -1.34 29.04 -10.49
C HIS A 589 -2.33 28.86 -11.66
N GLN A 590 -3.60 29.21 -11.47
CA GLN A 590 -4.66 28.96 -12.45
C GLN A 590 -4.85 30.08 -13.48
N ARG A 591 -4.25 31.24 -13.27
CA ARG A 591 -4.33 32.44 -14.14
C ARG A 591 -3.00 33.17 -14.22
N VAL A 592 -1.98 32.51 -14.76
CA VAL A 592 -0.64 33.09 -14.90
C VAL A 592 -0.71 34.35 -15.74
N PHE A 593 -0.04 35.43 -15.28
CA PHE A 593 -0.08 36.74 -15.94
C PHE A 593 -1.48 37.32 -16.18
N GLY A 594 -2.48 36.94 -15.39
CA GLY A 594 -3.86 37.34 -15.57
C GLY A 594 -4.60 36.66 -16.74
N VAL A 595 -3.93 35.78 -17.48
CA VAL A 595 -4.48 35.11 -18.65
C VAL A 595 -5.43 33.99 -18.18
N ARG A 596 -6.70 34.11 -18.53
CA ARG A 596 -7.70 33.06 -18.27
C ARG A 596 -7.27 31.78 -18.98
N ARG A 597 -7.39 30.63 -18.30
CA ARG A 597 -7.08 29.29 -18.83
C ARG A 597 -5.58 29.01 -19.07
N LEU A 598 -4.67 29.88 -18.62
CA LEU A 598 -3.26 29.56 -18.53
C LEU A 598 -2.96 29.09 -17.11
N ARG A 599 -2.70 27.80 -16.98
CA ARG A 599 -2.33 27.14 -15.72
C ARG A 599 -0.83 26.89 -15.72
N PHE A 600 -0.22 27.13 -14.58
CA PHE A 600 1.16 26.76 -14.30
C PHE A 600 1.22 25.85 -13.08
N VAL A 601 1.99 24.78 -13.16
CA VAL A 601 2.29 23.89 -12.04
C VAL A 601 3.80 23.70 -12.02
N SER A 602 4.41 23.95 -10.87
CA SER A 602 5.81 23.65 -10.61
C SER A 602 5.90 22.66 -9.46
N ASP A 603 6.52 21.52 -9.68
CA ASP A 603 6.63 20.42 -8.73
C ASP A 603 8.10 20.08 -8.51
N LEU A 604 8.57 20.26 -7.28
CA LEU A 604 9.90 19.87 -6.84
C LEU A 604 9.79 18.67 -5.92
N ARG A 605 10.46 17.58 -6.27
CA ARG A 605 10.52 16.34 -5.49
C ARG A 605 11.95 16.04 -5.11
N LEU A 606 12.14 15.74 -3.85
CA LEU A 606 13.43 15.33 -3.29
C LEU A 606 13.21 14.00 -2.57
N ASN A 607 14.10 13.05 -2.79
CA ASN A 607 14.08 11.78 -2.08
C ASN A 607 15.52 11.30 -1.89
N SER A 608 15.86 11.00 -0.65
CA SER A 608 17.11 10.35 -0.29
C SER A 608 16.79 9.13 0.54
N GLN A 609 17.20 7.97 0.09
CA GLN A 609 17.02 6.70 0.77
C GLN A 609 18.38 6.09 1.07
N ALA A 610 18.57 5.70 2.32
CA ALA A 610 19.70 4.87 2.69
C ALA A 610 19.42 3.44 2.20
N LEU A 611 20.24 2.95 1.30
CA LEU A 611 20.23 1.56 0.89
C LEU A 611 21.04 0.74 1.90
N LEU A 612 20.56 -0.45 2.25
CA LEU A 612 21.31 -1.36 3.11
C LEU A 612 22.66 -1.69 2.49
N PRO A 613 23.76 -1.62 3.25
CA PRO A 613 25.08 -1.89 2.73
C PRO A 613 25.23 -3.38 2.41
N LEU A 614 25.07 -3.75 1.16
CA LEU A 614 25.36 -5.11 0.67
C LEU A 614 26.87 -5.42 0.63
N LEU A 615 27.73 -4.42 0.62
CA LEU A 615 29.19 -4.54 0.56
C LEU A 615 29.86 -3.27 1.17
N GLY A 616 29.95 -3.20 2.50
CA GLY A 616 31.00 -2.43 3.17
C GLY A 616 30.92 -0.90 3.18
N GLY A 617 29.77 -0.28 2.94
CA GLY A 617 29.64 1.17 3.11
C GLY A 617 28.18 1.65 3.00
N PRO A 618 27.84 2.81 3.60
CA PRO A 618 26.52 3.39 3.47
C PRO A 618 26.24 3.74 1.99
N GLN A 619 25.19 3.18 1.43
CA GLN A 619 24.76 3.44 0.07
C GLN A 619 23.53 4.33 0.11
N ASP A 620 23.70 5.60 -0.18
CA ASP A 620 22.58 6.53 -0.25
C ASP A 620 22.20 6.76 -1.72
N GLN A 621 20.96 6.49 -2.04
CA GLN A 621 20.38 6.89 -3.32
C GLN A 621 19.70 8.23 -3.14
N GLU A 622 20.12 9.22 -3.93
CA GLU A 622 19.51 10.55 -3.94
C GLU A 622 18.85 10.81 -5.28
N THR A 623 17.59 11.22 -5.23
CA THR A 623 16.85 11.66 -6.41
C THR A 623 16.30 13.06 -6.17
N ALA A 624 16.50 13.94 -7.13
CA ALA A 624 15.90 15.26 -7.17
C ALA A 624 15.24 15.46 -8.53
N ALA A 625 13.98 15.84 -8.56
CA ALA A 625 13.24 16.11 -9.77
C ALA A 625 12.50 17.44 -9.65
N TRP A 626 12.64 18.26 -10.67
CA TRP A 626 11.92 19.52 -10.78
C TRP A 626 11.18 19.54 -12.10
N GLU A 627 9.85 19.58 -12.02
CA GLU A 627 8.93 19.59 -13.14
C GLU A 627 8.18 20.92 -13.20
N ASN A 628 8.16 21.56 -14.36
CA ASN A 628 7.39 22.76 -14.63
C ASN A 628 6.46 22.52 -15.79
N ARG A 629 5.18 22.74 -15.58
CA ARG A 629 4.15 22.51 -16.57
C ARG A 629 3.30 23.77 -16.78
N PHE A 630 3.20 24.18 -18.03
CA PHE A 630 2.27 25.18 -18.50
C PHE A 630 1.19 24.53 -19.34
N ASP A 631 -0.04 24.71 -18.96
CA ASP A 631 -1.22 24.25 -19.71
C ASP A 631 -2.02 25.49 -20.13
N TYR A 632 -2.27 25.65 -21.41
CA TYR A 632 -3.07 26.75 -21.94
C TYR A 632 -4.17 26.21 -22.86
N SER A 633 -5.42 26.61 -22.61
CA SER A 633 -6.58 26.18 -23.40
C SER A 633 -7.22 27.34 -24.13
N ILE A 634 -7.26 27.27 -25.45
CA ILE A 634 -7.91 28.24 -26.33
C ILE A 634 -9.03 27.54 -27.09
N GLY A 635 -10.28 27.71 -26.65
CA GLY A 635 -11.41 27.00 -27.23
C GLY A 635 -11.20 25.48 -27.14
N ARG A 636 -11.08 24.83 -28.28
CA ARG A 636 -10.84 23.38 -28.40
C ARG A 636 -9.34 23.01 -28.58
N THR A 637 -8.45 23.99 -28.44
CA THR A 637 -7.00 23.76 -28.55
C THR A 637 -6.35 23.82 -27.18
N GLN A 638 -5.55 22.83 -26.87
CA GLN A 638 -4.73 22.75 -25.65
C GLN A 638 -3.26 22.80 -26.04
N LEU A 639 -2.53 23.68 -25.38
CA LEU A 639 -1.08 23.80 -25.47
C LEU A 639 -0.49 23.37 -24.14
N ARG A 640 0.45 22.46 -24.18
CA ARG A 640 1.18 22.02 -22.99
C ARG A 640 2.69 22.14 -23.21
N LEU A 641 3.36 22.76 -22.26
CA LEU A 641 4.80 22.76 -22.18
C LEU A 641 5.19 22.15 -20.85
N ASN A 642 5.94 21.06 -20.88
CA ASN A 642 6.48 20.40 -19.70
C ASN A 642 8.00 20.40 -19.76
N MET A 643 8.64 20.84 -18.70
CA MET A 643 10.08 20.86 -18.51
C MET A 643 10.42 20.06 -17.26
N LEU A 644 11.20 19.01 -17.40
CA LEU A 644 11.66 18.16 -16.31
C LEU A 644 13.20 18.22 -16.23
N ILE A 645 13.70 18.45 -15.04
CA ILE A 645 15.10 18.29 -14.68
C ILE A 645 15.16 17.27 -13.55
N ALA A 646 15.78 16.14 -13.78
CA ALA A 646 15.92 15.10 -12.79
C ALA A 646 17.39 14.74 -12.61
N ARG A 647 17.82 14.70 -11.36
CA ARG A 647 19.13 14.22 -10.93
C ARG A 647 18.95 12.93 -10.16
N ASN A 648 19.66 11.90 -10.56
CA ASN A 648 19.72 10.64 -9.85
C ASN A 648 21.19 10.34 -9.51
N SER A 649 21.46 10.11 -8.24
CA SER A 649 22.79 9.74 -7.75
C SER A 649 22.69 8.37 -7.08
N VAL A 650 23.31 7.38 -7.68
CA VAL A 650 23.33 6.00 -7.19
C VAL A 650 24.77 5.59 -6.92
N PRO A 651 25.06 4.98 -5.76
CA PRO A 651 26.38 4.41 -5.53
C PRO A 651 26.61 3.24 -6.48
N ARG A 652 27.75 3.21 -7.14
CA ARG A 652 28.19 2.14 -8.01
C ARG A 652 29.38 1.43 -7.35
N ALA A 653 29.19 0.17 -7.00
CA ALA A 653 30.29 -0.65 -6.51
C ALA A 653 31.26 -0.93 -7.68
N THR A 654 32.52 -0.53 -7.51
CA THR A 654 33.64 -0.96 -8.37
C THR A 654 34.55 -1.87 -7.55
N THR A 655 35.34 -2.70 -8.19
CA THR A 655 36.25 -3.67 -7.54
C THR A 655 37.25 -3.03 -6.56
N ALA A 656 37.40 -1.71 -6.56
CA ALA A 656 38.37 -0.99 -5.73
C ALA A 656 37.77 0.11 -4.83
N ALA A 657 36.60 0.63 -5.12
CA ALA A 657 35.95 1.68 -4.34
C ALA A 657 34.47 1.85 -4.70
N VAL A 658 33.69 2.42 -3.78
CA VAL A 658 32.32 2.87 -4.09
C VAL A 658 32.40 4.25 -4.74
N GLN A 659 32.12 4.36 -6.04
CA GLN A 659 32.00 5.62 -6.74
C GLN A 659 30.54 6.01 -6.88
N ARG A 660 30.23 7.30 -6.76
CA ARG A 660 28.88 7.81 -7.04
C ARG A 660 28.70 8.08 -8.53
N ALA A 661 27.79 7.39 -9.16
CA ALA A 661 27.34 7.70 -10.51
C ALA A 661 26.18 8.67 -10.43
N THR A 662 26.40 9.88 -10.94
CA THR A 662 25.35 10.91 -11.00
C THR A 662 24.89 11.05 -12.44
N THR A 663 23.60 10.83 -12.68
CA THR A 663 22.95 11.09 -13.97
C THR A 663 22.06 12.29 -13.88
N LEU A 664 22.22 13.22 -14.84
CA LEU A 664 21.35 14.38 -14.99
C LEU A 664 20.50 14.17 -16.24
N ASN A 665 19.19 14.11 -16.05
CA ASN A 665 18.22 14.01 -17.12
C ASN A 665 17.47 15.34 -17.27
N ARG A 666 17.42 15.86 -18.49
CA ARG A 666 16.66 17.06 -18.83
C ARG A 666 15.70 16.70 -19.95
N SER A 667 14.41 16.95 -19.73
CA SER A 667 13.37 16.68 -20.72
C SER A 667 12.53 17.94 -20.95
N ILE A 668 12.31 18.27 -22.21
CA ILE A 668 11.38 19.33 -22.60
C ILE A 668 10.36 18.67 -23.52
N LEU A 669 9.10 18.73 -23.15
CA LEU A 669 7.97 18.25 -23.91
C LEU A 669 7.05 19.43 -24.26
N PHE A 670 6.86 19.66 -25.54
CA PHE A 670 5.86 20.60 -26.04
C PHE A 670 4.78 19.80 -26.78
N SER A 671 3.52 20.03 -26.45
CA SER A 671 2.38 19.34 -27.02
C SER A 671 1.30 20.34 -27.40
N VAL A 672 0.76 20.19 -28.59
CA VAL A 672 -0.39 20.92 -29.08
C VAL A 672 -1.46 19.91 -29.47
N THR A 673 -2.63 19.99 -28.85
CA THR A 673 -3.75 19.11 -29.17
C THR A 673 -4.98 19.97 -29.49
N ARG A 674 -5.63 19.72 -30.62
CA ARG A 674 -6.90 20.34 -31.00
C ARG A 674 -7.97 19.27 -31.19
N THR A 675 -9.04 19.43 -30.44
CA THR A 675 -10.25 18.59 -30.58
C THR A 675 -11.26 19.26 -31.51
N PHE A 676 -12.07 18.51 -32.23
CA PHE A 676 -13.11 19.00 -33.13
C PHE A 676 -14.37 18.14 -33.11
#